data_149af73781fdd963ec741947be91d7c0
#
_entry.id   149af73781fdd963ec741947be91d7c0
#
_cell.length_a   1.000
_cell.length_b   1.000
_cell.length_c   1.000
_cell.angle_alpha   90.00
_cell.angle_beta   90.00
_cell.angle_gamma   90.00
#
_symmetry.space_group_name_H-M   'P 1'
#
loop_
_entity.id
_entity.type
_entity.pdbx_description
1 polymer ?
#
loop_
_entity_poly.entity_id
_entity_poly.type
_entity_poly.pdbx_seq_one_letter_code
_entity_poly.pdbx_strand_id
1 'polypeptide(L)'
;MKSGRYFFILFLILLIMPAYAQKGVDITGTVIEEGTNEPIEQATVRLLSVKDSSMIGGIATSRNGSFMLKNIKNGSYLLHVSFVGFDPLYQPLRVTGKTNPVKLGKLALTDGAIQLGEAVVIGKAPEVTVRNDTMEYNADSYKTTEGSMLEDLLKKMPGVEVDSEGKITVNGKEIKKVLIDGKEFFSDDPKVASKNLPSKMIDKVQVLDKLSDMAKMTGFDDGEEETVINLTVKPGMKQGWFGNAFAGYGSEDRYEGNFMVNRFINNNQLTLMGGINNTNNMGFSDLASSMFSGMGGPRGRRGGGAGNGITTSGNIGLNFSKEFNPKLTVGGNLRYSHSDNDAISKSNRQNILPGDSTSFYNENNSSNTRSDNVAADLRMEWKPDSLTQIIFRPSFSYSNSHSREGSTFNTLSGNRDTVNIGESDYLSDGSGYNLNARLEFSRKLNSEGRVFSGSLSGGLSDSYNKGLNYSNTEYLMMADGMDNELVDQRFRYDNKGFNYRAYLSWVEPIGHNNFIQATYSIRQNKQESLKNSYTREKGSEDYNVLDTAYSKSYRNNFINQQVSLAFKAVQEKYDYTVGLTVDPSHSTSENFVGDTVLSKLSRNVVNLSPMVRFNYKFDKRTNLRINYRGRTRQPSMTQLQPVADISDPLNTTMGNPDLKPTYTNDLFIRFQKFVPDKQTALMVMLNFDYVINDIVNKSVYVGNTGKKMTTYDNVNGNYNGNIRVLFNTPLKNRRFSINSMTMASYANNNGFINDEKNTNKNLILME
;
A
#
# COMPACT_ATOMS: atom_id res chain seq x y z
N MET A 1 -3.06 32.38 19.87
CA MET A 1 -2.68 32.83 18.51
C MET A 1 -1.45 33.75 18.47
N LYS A 2 -0.39 33.51 19.27
CA LYS A 2 0.86 34.32 19.21
C LYS A 2 2.14 33.47 18.99
N SER A 3 2.06 32.16 18.98
CA SER A 3 3.25 31.26 18.82
C SER A 3 3.60 30.88 17.37
N GLY A 4 2.67 30.99 16.43
CA GLY A 4 2.91 30.59 15.02
C GLY A 4 3.75 31.61 14.20
N ARG A 5 3.85 32.86 14.67
CA ARG A 5 4.63 33.88 13.95
C ARG A 5 6.14 33.74 14.12
N TYR A 6 6.60 33.15 15.21
CA TYR A 6 8.04 32.97 15.46
C TYR A 6 8.63 31.77 14.76
N PHE A 7 7.81 30.76 14.48
CA PHE A 7 8.24 29.57 13.73
C PHE A 7 8.46 29.88 12.24
N PHE A 8 7.64 30.74 11.68
CA PHE A 8 7.80 31.19 10.27
C PHE A 8 9.01 32.12 10.06
N ILE A 9 9.32 32.94 11.04
CA ILE A 9 10.50 33.83 11.01
C ILE A 9 11.79 33.01 11.20
N LEU A 10 11.79 31.98 12.04
CA LEU A 10 12.94 31.07 12.22
C LEU A 10 13.21 30.23 10.96
N PHE A 11 12.17 29.84 10.24
CA PHE A 11 12.28 29.11 8.96
C PHE A 11 12.83 30.04 7.84
N LEU A 12 12.47 31.29 7.84
CA LEU A 12 12.99 32.29 6.86
C LEU A 12 14.45 32.66 7.10
N ILE A 13 14.92 32.62 8.34
CA ILE A 13 16.33 32.93 8.71
C ILE A 13 17.27 31.77 8.37
N LEU A 14 16.79 30.54 8.35
CA LEU A 14 17.59 29.36 7.93
C LEU A 14 17.83 29.26 6.41
N LEU A 15 17.13 30.08 5.62
CA LEU A 15 17.28 30.14 4.15
C LEU A 15 18.36 31.13 3.67
N ILE A 16 18.97 31.89 4.59
CA ILE A 16 20.03 32.85 4.23
C ILE A 16 21.40 32.35 4.74
N MET A 17 21.82 31.18 4.29
CA MET A 17 23.24 30.83 4.31
C MET A 17 23.88 31.35 3.01
N PRO A 18 24.87 32.24 3.05
CA PRO A 18 25.59 32.60 1.86
C PRO A 18 26.34 31.37 1.34
N ALA A 19 25.93 30.85 0.18
CA ALA A 19 26.70 29.89 -0.55
C ALA A 19 28.00 30.59 -0.98
N TYR A 20 29.09 30.28 -0.32
CA TYR A 20 30.42 30.59 -0.84
C TYR A 20 30.63 29.79 -2.12
N ALA A 21 30.28 30.40 -3.24
CA ALA A 21 30.61 29.85 -4.55
C ALA A 21 32.14 29.90 -4.72
N GLN A 22 32.80 28.75 -4.63
CA GLN A 22 34.19 28.66 -5.09
C GLN A 22 34.22 29.12 -6.55
N LYS A 23 34.95 30.18 -6.85
CA LYS A 23 35.17 30.62 -8.23
C LYS A 23 35.83 29.48 -9.01
N GLY A 24 35.10 28.94 -9.96
CA GLY A 24 35.63 27.94 -10.85
C GLY A 24 36.59 28.58 -11.87
N VAL A 25 37.35 27.74 -12.53
CA VAL A 25 38.37 28.08 -13.54
C VAL A 25 37.81 27.78 -14.92
N ASP A 26 38.06 28.66 -15.88
CA ASP A 26 37.68 28.41 -17.26
C ASP A 26 38.81 27.64 -17.98
N ILE A 27 38.43 26.70 -18.83
CA ILE A 27 39.37 25.90 -19.64
C ILE A 27 39.12 26.23 -21.10
N THR A 28 40.17 26.60 -21.79
CA THR A 28 40.12 27.00 -23.22
C THR A 28 41.08 26.19 -24.05
N GLY A 29 40.73 25.93 -25.29
CA GLY A 29 41.60 25.25 -26.28
C GLY A 29 41.03 25.38 -27.69
N THR A 30 41.73 24.86 -28.64
CA THR A 30 41.35 24.81 -30.06
C THR A 30 41.52 23.38 -30.58
N VAL A 31 40.48 22.80 -31.15
CA VAL A 31 40.55 21.48 -31.77
C VAL A 31 40.92 21.65 -33.26
N ILE A 32 41.91 20.92 -33.69
CA ILE A 32 42.42 20.94 -35.06
C ILE A 32 42.57 19.51 -35.61
N GLU A 33 42.62 19.37 -36.90
CA GLU A 33 42.97 18.13 -37.57
C GLU A 33 44.49 17.95 -37.55
N GLU A 34 44.98 16.73 -37.25
CA GLU A 34 46.38 16.36 -37.28
C GLU A 34 46.86 16.28 -38.76
N GLY A 35 47.91 17.01 -39.11
CA GLY A 35 48.47 17.05 -40.47
C GLY A 35 48.09 18.30 -41.25
N THR A 36 46.84 18.72 -41.28
CA THR A 36 46.39 19.94 -41.99
C THR A 36 46.40 21.18 -41.11
N ASN A 37 46.33 21.03 -39.78
CA ASN A 37 46.14 22.09 -38.80
C ASN A 37 44.85 22.91 -39.00
N GLU A 38 43.89 22.40 -39.81
CA GLU A 38 42.61 23.05 -39.99
C GLU A 38 41.74 22.96 -38.72
N PRO A 39 40.99 24.00 -38.35
CA PRO A 39 40.13 23.97 -37.18
C PRO A 39 38.92 23.09 -37.41
N ILE A 40 38.56 22.23 -36.45
CA ILE A 40 37.39 21.36 -36.51
C ILE A 40 36.24 22.08 -35.81
N GLU A 41 35.21 22.47 -36.58
CA GLU A 41 33.96 23.03 -36.09
C GLU A 41 33.03 21.93 -35.55
N GLN A 42 32.30 22.21 -34.48
CA GLN A 42 31.32 21.29 -33.83
C GLN A 42 31.93 19.98 -33.29
N ALA A 43 33.24 19.89 -33.08
CA ALA A 43 33.82 18.80 -32.32
C ALA A 43 33.29 18.82 -30.87
N THR A 44 32.89 17.68 -30.37
CA THR A 44 32.37 17.51 -29.01
C THR A 44 33.51 17.45 -28.02
N VAL A 45 33.58 18.44 -27.11
CA VAL A 45 34.54 18.49 -26.02
C VAL A 45 33.82 18.19 -24.71
N ARG A 46 34.21 17.13 -24.02
CA ARG A 46 33.66 16.69 -22.74
C ARG A 46 34.73 16.66 -21.67
N LEU A 47 34.37 17.12 -20.47
CA LEU A 47 35.19 16.98 -19.28
C LEU A 47 34.62 15.86 -18.41
N LEU A 48 35.37 14.81 -18.18
CA LEU A 48 34.95 13.61 -17.47
C LEU A 48 35.65 13.51 -16.11
N SER A 49 34.96 12.96 -15.13
CA SER A 49 35.55 12.60 -13.85
C SER A 49 36.49 11.40 -13.99
N VAL A 50 37.69 11.48 -13.40
CA VAL A 50 38.65 10.37 -13.42
C VAL A 50 38.20 9.15 -12.64
N LYS A 51 37.23 9.32 -11.67
CA LYS A 51 36.78 8.23 -10.80
C LYS A 51 35.78 7.29 -11.45
N ASP A 52 34.90 7.81 -12.30
CA ASP A 52 33.71 7.09 -12.79
C ASP A 52 33.36 7.43 -14.24
N SER A 53 34.20 8.22 -14.92
CA SER A 53 33.96 8.71 -16.28
C SER A 53 32.64 9.48 -16.46
N SER A 54 32.05 9.98 -15.36
CA SER A 54 30.84 10.79 -15.43
C SER A 54 31.15 12.17 -16.05
N MET A 55 30.21 12.70 -16.83
CA MET A 55 30.37 13.97 -17.52
C MET A 55 30.21 15.14 -16.53
N ILE A 56 31.25 15.96 -16.38
CA ILE A 56 31.27 17.17 -15.55
C ILE A 56 30.81 18.40 -16.33
N GLY A 57 31.15 18.45 -17.61
CA GLY A 57 30.76 19.53 -18.51
C GLY A 57 31.10 19.19 -19.94
N GLY A 58 30.50 19.87 -20.90
CA GLY A 58 30.75 19.65 -22.30
C GLY A 58 30.29 20.81 -23.15
N ILE A 59 30.95 21.01 -24.30
CA ILE A 59 30.65 22.03 -25.28
C ILE A 59 31.07 21.55 -26.67
N ALA A 60 30.46 22.11 -27.71
CA ALA A 60 30.92 21.92 -29.08
C ALA A 60 31.87 23.08 -29.43
N THR A 61 32.86 22.79 -30.27
CA THR A 61 33.81 23.81 -30.80
C THR A 61 33.08 24.78 -31.75
N SER A 62 33.51 26.02 -31.72
CA SER A 62 33.05 27.06 -32.64
C SER A 62 33.69 26.91 -34.02
N ARG A 63 33.31 27.78 -34.98
CA ARG A 63 33.76 27.75 -36.39
C ARG A 63 35.28 27.81 -36.56
N ASN A 64 36.00 28.37 -35.63
CA ASN A 64 37.46 28.40 -35.61
C ASN A 64 38.09 27.30 -34.75
N GLY A 65 37.36 26.26 -34.42
CA GLY A 65 37.78 25.13 -33.61
C GLY A 65 37.92 25.44 -32.10
N SER A 66 37.66 26.65 -31.64
CA SER A 66 37.87 27.05 -30.25
C SER A 66 36.71 26.58 -29.36
N PHE A 67 37.03 26.29 -28.07
CA PHE A 67 36.04 25.99 -27.03
C PHE A 67 36.42 26.63 -25.72
N MET A 68 35.42 26.83 -24.85
CA MET A 68 35.57 27.32 -23.49
C MET A 68 34.61 26.58 -22.53
N LEU A 69 35.15 25.77 -21.66
CA LEU A 69 34.44 25.18 -20.54
C LEU A 69 34.53 26.12 -19.34
N LYS A 70 33.38 26.62 -18.87
CA LYS A 70 33.34 27.67 -17.83
C LYS A 70 33.14 27.07 -16.44
N ASN A 71 33.70 27.74 -15.43
CA ASN A 71 33.44 27.53 -14.02
C ASN A 71 33.74 26.14 -13.52
N ILE A 72 34.87 25.54 -13.96
CA ILE A 72 35.29 24.18 -13.56
C ILE A 72 35.98 24.24 -12.21
N LYS A 73 35.61 23.40 -11.29
CA LYS A 73 36.19 23.30 -9.94
C LYS A 73 37.60 22.73 -10.00
N ASN A 74 38.41 23.00 -8.97
CA ASN A 74 39.72 22.38 -8.83
C ASN A 74 39.59 20.88 -8.69
N GLY A 75 40.40 20.12 -9.43
CA GLY A 75 40.32 18.66 -9.46
C GLY A 75 41.13 18.04 -10.60
N SER A 76 41.12 16.72 -10.65
CA SER A 76 41.68 15.94 -11.74
C SER A 76 40.54 15.43 -12.64
N TYR A 77 40.71 15.61 -13.94
CA TYR A 77 39.69 15.35 -14.95
C TYR A 77 40.33 14.61 -16.14
N LEU A 78 39.46 14.02 -16.96
CA LEU A 78 39.82 13.49 -18.25
C LEU A 78 39.09 14.30 -19.33
N LEU A 79 39.82 15.02 -20.15
CA LEU A 79 39.27 15.71 -21.30
C LEU A 79 39.09 14.68 -22.42
N HIS A 80 37.88 14.60 -22.95
CA HIS A 80 37.50 13.78 -24.09
C HIS A 80 37.08 14.66 -25.24
N VAL A 81 37.73 14.56 -26.36
CA VAL A 81 37.41 15.31 -27.59
C VAL A 81 37.08 14.31 -28.68
N SER A 82 35.93 14.45 -29.34
CA SER A 82 35.50 13.56 -30.42
C SER A 82 34.80 14.33 -31.54
N PHE A 83 35.04 13.85 -32.76
CA PHE A 83 34.36 14.32 -33.97
C PHE A 83 34.13 13.15 -34.92
N VAL A 84 33.10 13.21 -35.75
CA VAL A 84 32.78 12.13 -36.68
C VAL A 84 33.86 12.00 -37.73
N GLY A 85 34.43 10.81 -37.89
CA GLY A 85 35.53 10.55 -38.81
C GLY A 85 36.93 10.67 -38.20
N PHE A 86 37.04 11.01 -36.92
CA PHE A 86 38.31 11.14 -36.21
C PHE A 86 38.40 10.22 -35.00
N ASP A 87 39.59 9.78 -34.68
CA ASP A 87 39.85 9.04 -33.45
C ASP A 87 39.65 9.94 -32.22
N PRO A 88 38.94 9.47 -31.20
CA PRO A 88 38.68 10.30 -29.99
C PRO A 88 39.95 10.51 -29.18
N LEU A 89 40.23 11.78 -28.82
CA LEU A 89 41.35 12.18 -27.99
C LEU A 89 40.95 12.14 -26.51
N TYR A 90 41.74 11.45 -25.69
CA TYR A 90 41.65 11.45 -24.24
C TYR A 90 42.88 12.09 -23.61
N GLN A 91 42.73 13.19 -22.87
CA GLN A 91 43.84 13.89 -22.24
C GLN A 91 43.58 14.10 -20.74
N PRO A 92 44.44 13.58 -19.85
CA PRO A 92 44.36 13.88 -18.42
C PRO A 92 44.59 15.38 -18.15
N LEU A 93 43.76 15.97 -17.31
CA LEU A 93 43.81 17.39 -16.99
C LEU A 93 43.71 17.61 -15.48
N ARG A 94 44.62 18.42 -14.92
CA ARG A 94 44.59 18.82 -13.52
C ARG A 94 44.33 20.32 -13.41
N VAL A 95 43.19 20.68 -12.86
CA VAL A 95 42.79 22.08 -12.62
C VAL A 95 43.15 22.45 -11.18
N THR A 96 44.02 23.46 -10.99
CA THR A 96 44.54 23.80 -9.67
C THR A 96 44.19 25.21 -9.23
N GLY A 97 43.43 25.98 -10.01
CA GLY A 97 43.05 27.37 -9.71
C GLY A 97 44.18 28.41 -9.77
N LYS A 98 45.41 27.98 -10.07
CA LYS A 98 46.58 28.92 -10.14
C LYS A 98 46.55 29.80 -11.40
N THR A 99 45.92 29.34 -12.46
CA THR A 99 45.79 30.02 -13.76
C THR A 99 44.33 29.99 -14.19
N ASN A 100 43.77 31.16 -14.59
CA ASN A 100 42.43 31.27 -15.14
C ASN A 100 42.48 32.22 -16.35
N PRO A 101 42.13 31.79 -17.58
CA PRO A 101 41.77 30.42 -17.96
C PRO A 101 42.96 29.46 -18.05
N VAL A 102 42.70 28.16 -17.87
CA VAL A 102 43.63 27.08 -18.23
C VAL A 102 43.62 26.93 -19.74
N LYS A 103 44.75 27.27 -20.40
CA LYS A 103 44.88 27.20 -21.86
C LYS A 103 45.51 25.85 -22.25
N LEU A 104 44.76 25.00 -22.97
CA LEU A 104 45.22 23.69 -23.43
C LEU A 104 45.93 23.74 -24.78
N GLY A 105 45.93 24.90 -25.45
CA GLY A 105 46.54 25.05 -26.77
C GLY A 105 45.72 24.35 -27.86
N LYS A 106 46.44 23.81 -28.83
CA LYS A 106 45.88 23.04 -29.95
C LYS A 106 45.74 21.59 -29.56
N LEU A 107 44.59 21.00 -29.76
CA LEU A 107 44.27 19.59 -29.57
C LEU A 107 44.05 18.97 -30.94
N ALA A 108 44.97 18.16 -31.38
CA ALA A 108 44.92 17.53 -32.69
C ALA A 108 44.11 16.21 -32.63
N LEU A 109 43.17 16.05 -33.53
CA LEU A 109 42.48 14.80 -33.78
C LEU A 109 43.05 14.13 -35.01
N THR A 110 43.36 12.86 -34.91
CA THR A 110 43.88 12.02 -36.02
C THR A 110 42.70 11.51 -36.84
N ASP A 111 42.82 11.52 -38.16
CA ASP A 111 41.83 10.95 -39.07
C ASP A 111 41.64 9.46 -38.78
N GLY A 112 40.48 9.08 -38.32
CA GLY A 112 40.14 7.69 -38.04
C GLY A 112 39.61 7.01 -39.27
N ALA A 113 40.25 5.93 -39.73
CA ALA A 113 39.70 5.10 -40.79
C ALA A 113 38.25 4.75 -40.45
N ILE A 114 37.30 5.09 -41.32
CA ILE A 114 35.87 4.74 -41.16
C ILE A 114 35.78 3.21 -41.19
N GLN A 115 35.92 2.56 -40.04
CA GLN A 115 35.27 1.26 -39.86
C GLN A 115 33.76 1.56 -39.95
N LEU A 116 33.12 1.11 -41.03
CA LEU A 116 31.68 0.99 -41.10
C LEU A 116 31.27 0.11 -39.92
N GLY A 117 30.96 0.76 -38.81
CA GLY A 117 30.52 0.08 -37.59
C GLY A 117 29.32 -0.79 -37.96
N GLU A 118 29.35 -2.03 -37.50
CA GLU A 118 28.17 -2.90 -37.47
C GLU A 118 26.96 -2.06 -37.22
N ALA A 119 25.91 -2.28 -37.99
CA ALA A 119 24.61 -1.69 -37.73
C ALA A 119 24.25 -2.08 -36.28
N VAL A 120 24.41 -1.17 -35.35
CA VAL A 120 23.92 -1.34 -33.97
C VAL A 120 22.44 -1.43 -34.09
N VAL A 121 21.91 -2.64 -34.23
CA VAL A 121 20.52 -2.93 -34.00
C VAL A 121 20.32 -2.64 -32.50
N ILE A 122 19.85 -1.43 -32.20
CA ILE A 122 19.36 -1.10 -30.88
C ILE A 122 18.16 -2.02 -30.68
N GLY A 123 18.43 -3.19 -30.13
CA GLY A 123 17.40 -4.13 -29.75
C GLY A 123 16.50 -3.42 -28.74
N LYS A 124 15.27 -3.08 -29.15
CA LYS A 124 14.29 -2.52 -28.25
C LYS A 124 14.11 -3.53 -27.12
N ALA A 125 14.44 -3.13 -25.89
CA ALA A 125 14.25 -3.99 -24.74
C ALA A 125 12.79 -4.48 -24.69
N PRO A 126 12.53 -5.74 -24.35
CA PRO A 126 11.17 -6.25 -24.27
C PRO A 126 10.36 -5.44 -23.27
N GLU A 127 9.09 -5.19 -23.58
CA GLU A 127 8.19 -4.42 -22.75
C GLU A 127 7.99 -5.07 -21.38
N VAL A 128 7.90 -6.40 -21.36
CA VAL A 128 7.75 -7.21 -20.15
C VAL A 128 8.74 -8.36 -20.18
N THR A 129 9.46 -8.56 -19.10
CA THR A 129 10.31 -9.74 -18.88
C THR A 129 9.95 -10.41 -17.58
N VAL A 130 10.08 -11.73 -17.54
CA VAL A 130 9.88 -12.51 -16.32
C VAL A 130 11.22 -13.15 -15.96
N ARG A 131 11.73 -12.84 -14.77
CA ARG A 131 12.97 -13.41 -14.23
C ARG A 131 12.72 -13.97 -12.84
N ASN A 132 12.89 -15.28 -12.69
CA ASN A 132 12.54 -15.97 -11.45
C ASN A 132 11.07 -15.65 -11.04
N ASP A 133 10.87 -15.10 -9.86
CA ASP A 133 9.55 -14.70 -9.33
C ASP A 133 9.20 -13.23 -9.59
N THR A 134 10.01 -12.52 -10.39
CA THR A 134 9.85 -11.09 -10.66
C THR A 134 9.34 -10.85 -12.07
N MET A 135 8.24 -10.14 -12.21
CA MET A 135 7.78 -9.56 -13.46
C MET A 135 8.38 -8.15 -13.58
N GLU A 136 9.13 -7.92 -14.63
CA GLU A 136 9.83 -6.65 -14.88
C GLU A 136 9.26 -5.98 -16.12
N TYR A 137 8.76 -4.77 -15.98
CA TYR A 137 8.28 -3.90 -17.05
C TYR A 137 9.33 -2.85 -17.36
N ASN A 138 9.64 -2.65 -18.62
CA ASN A 138 10.49 -1.56 -19.08
C ASN A 138 9.67 -0.27 -19.16
N ALA A 139 9.94 0.71 -18.31
CA ALA A 139 9.16 1.95 -18.24
C ALA A 139 9.17 2.73 -19.56
N ASP A 140 10.26 2.74 -20.29
CA ASP A 140 10.39 3.46 -21.57
C ASP A 140 9.54 2.88 -22.70
N SER A 141 9.05 1.65 -22.53
CA SER A 141 8.13 1.03 -23.51
C SER A 141 6.71 1.59 -23.44
N TYR A 142 6.35 2.24 -22.32
CA TYR A 142 5.02 2.79 -22.08
C TYR A 142 5.06 4.31 -22.15
N LYS A 143 4.56 4.89 -23.24
CA LYS A 143 4.57 6.34 -23.45
C LYS A 143 3.66 7.03 -22.44
N THR A 144 4.21 7.91 -21.66
CA THR A 144 3.49 8.81 -20.75
C THR A 144 3.66 10.26 -21.21
N THR A 145 2.71 11.11 -20.85
CA THR A 145 2.81 12.57 -21.12
C THR A 145 3.89 13.19 -20.27
N GLU A 146 4.38 14.35 -20.68
CA GLU A 146 5.33 15.10 -19.88
C GLU A 146 4.68 15.54 -18.56
N GLY A 147 5.40 15.39 -17.44
CA GLY A 147 4.85 15.66 -16.11
C GLY A 147 3.98 14.55 -15.50
N SER A 148 3.78 13.43 -16.20
CA SER A 148 3.00 12.30 -15.67
C SER A 148 3.66 11.65 -14.45
N MET A 149 2.84 11.15 -13.54
CA MET A 149 3.25 10.43 -12.33
C MET A 149 3.37 8.92 -12.58
N LEU A 150 3.93 8.22 -11.60
CA LEU A 150 4.03 6.76 -11.65
C LEU A 150 2.67 6.09 -11.85
N GLU A 151 1.60 6.65 -11.30
CA GLU A 151 0.22 6.13 -11.48
C GLU A 151 -0.17 6.06 -12.95
N ASP A 152 0.13 7.11 -13.74
CA ASP A 152 -0.17 7.15 -15.17
C ASP A 152 0.64 6.10 -15.95
N LEU A 153 1.85 5.84 -15.51
CA LEU A 153 2.70 4.78 -16.06
C LEU A 153 2.13 3.39 -15.72
N LEU A 154 1.74 3.17 -14.46
CA LEU A 154 1.19 1.91 -13.97
C LEU A 154 -0.12 1.55 -14.68
N LYS A 155 -1.02 2.51 -14.90
CA LYS A 155 -2.29 2.32 -15.64
C LYS A 155 -2.10 1.83 -17.08
N LYS A 156 -0.89 1.99 -17.66
CA LYS A 156 -0.57 1.53 -19.02
C LYS A 156 0.08 0.15 -19.06
N MET A 157 0.45 -0.40 -17.90
CA MET A 157 1.12 -1.69 -17.82
C MET A 157 0.11 -2.84 -17.79
N PRO A 158 0.29 -3.89 -18.61
CA PRO A 158 -0.63 -5.02 -18.63
C PRO A 158 -0.66 -5.73 -17.27
N GLY A 159 -1.86 -6.04 -16.78
CA GLY A 159 -2.07 -6.70 -15.49
C GLY A 159 -2.00 -5.79 -14.27
N VAL A 160 -1.80 -4.49 -14.46
CA VAL A 160 -1.81 -3.49 -13.39
C VAL A 160 -3.12 -2.72 -13.46
N GLU A 161 -3.83 -2.68 -12.35
CA GLU A 161 -5.06 -1.93 -12.17
C GLU A 161 -4.83 -0.88 -11.06
N VAL A 162 -5.26 0.34 -11.31
CA VAL A 162 -5.27 1.41 -10.31
C VAL A 162 -6.69 1.95 -10.27
N ASP A 163 -7.37 1.73 -9.15
CA ASP A 163 -8.75 2.19 -8.99
C ASP A 163 -8.83 3.71 -8.79
N SER A 164 -10.07 4.23 -8.68
CA SER A 164 -10.32 5.66 -8.47
C SER A 164 -9.77 6.18 -7.14
N GLU A 165 -9.55 5.29 -6.18
CA GLU A 165 -8.98 5.61 -4.87
C GLU A 165 -7.44 5.57 -4.86
N GLY A 166 -6.81 5.15 -5.98
CA GLY A 166 -5.37 5.00 -6.12
C GLY A 166 -4.82 3.69 -5.53
N LYS A 167 -5.68 2.73 -5.19
CA LYS A 167 -5.27 1.40 -4.77
C LYS A 167 -4.71 0.66 -5.98
N ILE A 168 -3.52 0.14 -5.83
CA ILE A 168 -2.81 -0.59 -6.90
C ILE A 168 -3.03 -2.08 -6.71
N THR A 169 -3.49 -2.72 -7.75
CA THR A 169 -3.63 -4.18 -7.83
C THR A 169 -2.84 -4.68 -9.02
N VAL A 170 -1.97 -5.65 -8.82
CA VAL A 170 -1.22 -6.30 -9.91
C VAL A 170 -1.57 -7.77 -9.96
N ASN A 171 -2.08 -8.20 -11.11
CA ASN A 171 -2.55 -9.58 -11.28
C ASN A 171 -3.56 -10.01 -10.20
N GLY A 172 -4.41 -9.07 -9.73
CA GLY A 172 -5.42 -9.21 -8.69
C GLY A 172 -4.89 -9.37 -7.27
N LYS A 173 -3.59 -9.18 -7.07
CA LYS A 173 -3.01 -9.02 -5.74
C LYS A 173 -2.82 -7.55 -5.44
N GLU A 174 -3.30 -7.13 -4.28
CA GLU A 174 -3.09 -5.77 -3.80
C GLU A 174 -1.61 -5.53 -3.49
N ILE A 175 -1.08 -4.42 -3.99
CA ILE A 175 0.28 -3.97 -3.67
C ILE A 175 0.28 -3.34 -2.28
N LYS A 176 1.13 -3.85 -1.41
CA LYS A 176 1.26 -3.37 -0.02
C LYS A 176 2.36 -2.34 0.16
N LYS A 177 3.40 -2.37 -0.67
CA LYS A 177 4.56 -1.48 -0.56
C LYS A 177 5.14 -1.14 -1.91
N VAL A 178 5.72 0.06 -1.99
CA VAL A 178 6.57 0.47 -3.11
C VAL A 178 8.00 0.66 -2.61
N LEU A 179 8.94 0.08 -3.33
CA LEU A 179 10.36 0.19 -3.07
C LEU A 179 11.01 1.03 -4.18
N ILE A 180 12.05 1.79 -3.85
CA ILE A 180 12.94 2.45 -4.80
C ILE A 180 14.34 1.86 -4.64
N ASP A 181 14.86 1.21 -5.69
CA ASP A 181 16.12 0.47 -5.67
C ASP A 181 16.23 -0.47 -4.44
N GLY A 182 15.13 -1.19 -4.13
CA GLY A 182 15.03 -2.14 -3.03
C GLY A 182 14.77 -1.55 -1.64
N LYS A 183 14.68 -0.23 -1.49
CA LYS A 183 14.42 0.47 -0.22
C LYS A 183 12.98 0.91 -0.13
N GLU A 184 12.37 0.75 1.05
CA GLU A 184 10.97 1.13 1.28
C GLU A 184 10.81 2.65 1.13
N PHE A 185 9.80 3.06 0.34
CA PHE A 185 9.46 4.45 0.11
C PHE A 185 8.10 4.74 0.74
N PHE A 186 8.07 5.55 1.80
CA PHE A 186 6.87 5.81 2.63
C PHE A 186 6.13 4.52 3.02
N SER A 187 6.83 3.60 3.57
CA SER A 187 6.65 2.20 4.02
C SER A 187 5.31 1.49 3.75
N ASP A 188 4.17 2.08 4.09
CA ASP A 188 2.90 1.34 4.13
C ASP A 188 1.81 1.92 3.21
N ASP A 189 2.13 2.94 2.39
CA ASP A 189 1.19 3.55 1.49
C ASP A 189 1.70 3.63 0.05
N PRO A 190 1.36 2.65 -0.80
CA PRO A 190 1.73 2.65 -2.22
C PRO A 190 1.24 3.89 -2.99
N LYS A 191 0.16 4.52 -2.54
CA LYS A 191 -0.42 5.71 -3.18
C LYS A 191 0.53 6.90 -3.12
N VAL A 192 1.31 7.03 -2.03
CA VAL A 192 2.31 8.09 -1.90
C VAL A 192 3.34 8.00 -3.01
N ALA A 193 3.80 6.79 -3.34
CA ALA A 193 4.71 6.59 -4.44
C ALA A 193 4.04 6.83 -5.79
N SER A 194 2.87 6.22 -6.04
CA SER A 194 2.21 6.26 -7.35
C SER A 194 1.77 7.67 -7.75
N LYS A 195 1.28 8.45 -6.82
CA LYS A 195 0.76 9.80 -7.08
C LYS A 195 1.83 10.90 -7.07
N ASN A 196 3.01 10.65 -6.51
CA ASN A 196 4.01 11.69 -6.32
C ASN A 196 5.35 11.42 -7.03
N LEU A 197 5.66 10.19 -7.45
CA LEU A 197 6.89 9.91 -8.18
C LEU A 197 6.73 10.18 -9.67
N PRO A 198 7.58 11.01 -10.29
CA PRO A 198 7.53 11.25 -11.73
C PRO A 198 7.84 9.97 -12.52
N SER A 199 7.02 9.64 -13.52
CA SER A 199 7.23 8.48 -14.40
C SER A 199 8.59 8.53 -15.11
N LYS A 200 9.08 9.73 -15.41
CA LYS A 200 10.31 10.00 -16.15
C LYS A 200 11.58 9.49 -15.44
N MET A 201 11.56 9.38 -14.11
CA MET A 201 12.71 8.88 -13.33
C MET A 201 12.82 7.36 -13.32
N ILE A 202 11.75 6.66 -13.68
CA ILE A 202 11.68 5.20 -13.58
C ILE A 202 12.32 4.55 -14.80
N ASP A 203 13.24 3.63 -14.56
CA ASP A 203 13.84 2.76 -15.58
C ASP A 203 12.98 1.50 -15.76
N LYS A 204 12.71 0.80 -14.64
CA LYS A 204 11.91 -0.43 -14.64
C LYS A 204 10.97 -0.47 -13.47
N VAL A 205 9.82 -1.11 -13.69
CA VAL A 205 8.86 -1.48 -12.65
C VAL A 205 8.92 -2.98 -12.45
N GLN A 206 9.36 -3.42 -11.30
CA GLN A 206 9.49 -4.83 -10.95
C GLN A 206 8.39 -5.21 -9.97
N VAL A 207 7.57 -6.19 -10.31
CA VAL A 207 6.56 -6.74 -9.44
C VAL A 207 7.03 -8.09 -8.94
N LEU A 208 7.12 -8.24 -7.64
CA LEU A 208 7.60 -9.46 -7.00
C LEU A 208 6.85 -9.77 -5.72
N ASP A 209 6.72 -11.06 -5.43
CA ASP A 209 6.29 -11.52 -4.12
C ASP A 209 7.52 -11.47 -3.19
N LYS A 210 7.59 -10.43 -2.35
CA LYS A 210 8.68 -10.24 -1.39
C LYS A 210 8.40 -11.11 -0.17
N LEU A 211 9.29 -12.04 0.08
CA LEU A 211 9.30 -12.78 1.34
C LEU A 211 9.45 -11.83 2.52
N SER A 212 8.83 -12.15 3.64
CA SER A 212 9.06 -11.45 4.90
C SER A 212 10.57 -11.43 5.24
N ASP A 213 10.99 -10.49 6.07
CA ASP A 213 12.39 -10.46 6.50
C ASP A 213 12.74 -11.76 7.26
N MET A 214 11.80 -12.32 8.02
CA MET A 214 11.97 -13.59 8.71
C MET A 214 12.09 -14.78 7.74
N ALA A 215 11.23 -14.86 6.72
CA ALA A 215 11.29 -15.92 5.71
C ALA A 215 12.60 -15.87 4.90
N LYS A 216 13.12 -14.67 4.59
CA LYS A 216 14.45 -14.51 3.97
C LYS A 216 15.59 -15.01 4.85
N MET A 217 15.50 -14.77 6.15
CA MET A 217 16.51 -15.18 7.12
C MET A 217 16.53 -16.68 7.34
N THR A 218 15.34 -17.30 7.44
CA THR A 218 15.18 -18.73 7.74
C THR A 218 15.23 -19.60 6.49
N GLY A 219 14.94 -19.05 5.33
CA GLY A 219 14.73 -19.80 4.08
C GLY A 219 13.40 -20.55 4.03
N PHE A 220 12.52 -20.39 5.03
CA PHE A 220 11.17 -20.94 5.06
C PHE A 220 10.14 -19.83 4.90
N ASP A 221 9.10 -20.13 4.13
CA ASP A 221 7.95 -19.24 3.98
C ASP A 221 7.11 -19.26 5.25
N ASP A 222 6.90 -18.09 5.85
CA ASP A 222 6.06 -17.90 7.04
C ASP A 222 4.62 -17.51 6.70
N GLY A 223 4.32 -17.39 5.39
CA GLY A 223 3.03 -16.98 4.87
C GLY A 223 2.74 -15.49 5.00
N GLU A 224 3.73 -14.69 5.37
CA GLU A 224 3.68 -13.23 5.38
C GLU A 224 4.32 -12.64 4.11
N GLU A 225 4.22 -13.33 2.95
CA GLU A 225 4.63 -12.79 1.65
C GLU A 225 3.77 -11.58 1.30
N GLU A 226 4.43 -10.51 0.84
CA GLU A 226 3.76 -9.31 0.35
C GLU A 226 4.08 -9.10 -1.13
N THR A 227 3.06 -8.85 -1.95
CA THR A 227 3.31 -8.41 -3.31
C THR A 227 3.70 -6.94 -3.30
N VAL A 228 4.88 -6.64 -3.81
CA VAL A 228 5.46 -5.29 -3.81
C VAL A 228 5.85 -4.85 -5.21
N ILE A 229 5.87 -3.54 -5.43
CA ILE A 229 6.49 -2.91 -6.60
C ILE A 229 7.87 -2.41 -6.20
N ASN A 230 8.91 -2.83 -6.89
CA ASN A 230 10.24 -2.25 -6.80
C ASN A 230 10.52 -1.43 -8.06
N LEU A 231 10.79 -0.15 -7.87
CA LEU A 231 11.13 0.80 -8.94
C LEU A 231 12.64 0.89 -9.04
N THR A 232 13.18 0.69 -10.21
CA THR A 232 14.59 1.04 -10.47
C THR A 232 14.66 2.44 -11.07
N VAL A 233 15.59 3.24 -10.56
CA VAL A 233 15.79 4.62 -11.00
C VAL A 233 16.78 4.65 -12.16
N LYS A 234 16.49 5.47 -13.19
CA LYS A 234 17.39 5.64 -14.36
C LYS A 234 18.80 6.02 -13.95
N PRO A 235 19.81 5.50 -14.66
CA PRO A 235 21.18 5.97 -14.50
C PRO A 235 21.24 7.50 -14.67
N GLY A 236 22.02 8.18 -13.81
CA GLY A 236 22.08 9.65 -13.78
C GLY A 236 21.10 10.33 -12.83
N MET A 237 20.00 9.66 -12.43
CA MET A 237 19.08 10.16 -11.39
C MET A 237 19.37 9.59 -9.98
N LYS A 238 20.44 8.76 -9.85
CA LYS A 238 20.86 8.16 -8.56
C LYS A 238 21.78 9.08 -7.73
N GLN A 239 22.23 10.19 -8.28
CA GLN A 239 23.10 11.16 -7.61
C GLN A 239 22.68 12.59 -7.94
N GLY A 240 22.53 13.41 -6.89
CA GLY A 240 22.20 14.81 -7.03
C GLY A 240 20.85 15.20 -6.43
N TRP A 241 20.41 16.38 -6.82
CA TRP A 241 19.10 16.91 -6.49
C TRP A 241 18.21 16.82 -7.72
N PHE A 242 17.00 16.35 -7.55
CA PHE A 242 15.97 16.39 -8.57
C PHE A 242 14.60 16.54 -7.92
N GLY A 243 13.67 17.07 -8.65
CA GLY A 243 12.33 17.27 -8.14
C GLY A 243 11.43 17.85 -9.22
N ASN A 244 10.20 18.01 -8.84
CA ASN A 244 9.18 18.69 -9.62
C ASN A 244 8.32 19.53 -8.69
N ALA A 245 7.76 20.58 -9.24
CA ALA A 245 6.70 21.36 -8.63
C ALA A 245 5.73 21.76 -9.71
N PHE A 246 4.46 21.76 -9.40
CA PHE A 246 3.46 22.35 -10.26
C PHE A 246 2.38 23.05 -9.43
N ALA A 247 1.72 24.01 -10.07
CA ALA A 247 0.55 24.68 -9.54
C ALA A 247 -0.45 24.90 -10.67
N GLY A 248 -1.71 24.69 -10.39
CA GLY A 248 -2.80 24.87 -11.34
C GLY A 248 -4.00 25.53 -10.67
N TYR A 249 -4.73 26.30 -11.45
CA TYR A 249 -6.00 26.89 -11.06
C TYR A 249 -7.03 26.65 -12.18
N GLY A 250 -8.19 26.18 -11.82
CA GLY A 250 -9.26 25.82 -12.73
C GLY A 250 -10.55 26.60 -12.54
N SER A 251 -11.59 26.24 -13.29
CA SER A 251 -12.94 26.72 -13.08
C SER A 251 -13.48 26.30 -11.72
N GLU A 252 -14.50 27.03 -11.21
CA GLU A 252 -15.17 26.75 -9.94
C GLU A 252 -14.20 26.70 -8.74
N ASP A 253 -13.22 27.63 -8.73
CA ASP A 253 -12.21 27.76 -7.67
C ASP A 253 -11.42 26.48 -7.39
N ARG A 254 -11.23 25.63 -8.41
CA ARG A 254 -10.39 24.45 -8.30
C ARG A 254 -8.92 24.83 -8.36
N TYR A 255 -8.15 24.31 -7.42
CA TYR A 255 -6.70 24.52 -7.39
C TYR A 255 -5.99 23.22 -7.02
N GLU A 256 -4.76 23.12 -7.52
CA GLU A 256 -3.84 22.04 -7.15
C GLU A 256 -2.42 22.58 -7.18
N GLY A 257 -1.66 22.31 -6.13
CA GLY A 257 -0.25 22.62 -6.05
C GLY A 257 0.49 21.49 -5.35
N ASN A 258 1.55 20.99 -6.00
CA ASN A 258 2.36 19.90 -5.46
C ASN A 258 3.84 20.21 -5.69
N PHE A 259 4.67 19.75 -4.75
CA PHE A 259 6.12 19.75 -4.93
C PHE A 259 6.72 18.45 -4.39
N MET A 260 7.82 18.05 -5.00
CA MET A 260 8.67 16.98 -4.50
C MET A 260 10.12 17.34 -4.77
N VAL A 261 10.96 17.22 -3.76
CA VAL A 261 12.41 17.43 -3.84
C VAL A 261 13.11 16.19 -3.31
N ASN A 262 13.98 15.61 -4.12
CA ASN A 262 14.78 14.47 -3.80
C ASN A 262 16.25 14.83 -3.78
N ARG A 263 16.97 14.31 -2.80
CA ARG A 263 18.42 14.29 -2.76
C ARG A 263 18.91 12.86 -2.65
N PHE A 264 19.50 12.35 -3.72
CA PHE A 264 20.12 11.02 -3.74
C PHE A 264 21.62 11.16 -3.77
N ILE A 265 22.33 10.42 -2.94
CA ILE A 265 23.78 10.35 -2.89
C ILE A 265 24.17 8.91 -2.62
N ASN A 266 24.60 8.18 -3.65
CA ASN A 266 24.88 6.75 -3.58
C ASN A 266 23.67 5.98 -3.03
N ASN A 267 23.85 5.32 -1.88
CA ASN A 267 22.79 4.56 -1.20
C ASN A 267 21.92 5.40 -0.26
N ASN A 268 22.13 6.71 -0.15
CA ASN A 268 21.37 7.58 0.73
C ASN A 268 20.31 8.32 -0.06
N GLN A 269 19.10 8.34 0.48
CA GLN A 269 17.93 8.97 -0.13
C GLN A 269 17.28 9.89 0.89
N LEU A 270 16.93 11.10 0.46
CA LEU A 270 16.13 12.04 1.21
C LEU A 270 15.09 12.62 0.26
N THR A 271 13.82 12.53 0.64
CA THR A 271 12.70 13.09 -0.13
C THR A 271 11.86 13.97 0.76
N LEU A 272 11.62 15.18 0.32
CA LEU A 272 10.62 16.09 0.88
C LEU A 272 9.54 16.30 -0.18
N MET A 273 8.28 16.12 0.21
CA MET A 273 7.15 16.35 -0.68
C MET A 273 6.00 17.01 0.06
N GLY A 274 5.13 17.67 -0.67
CA GLY A 274 3.93 18.25 -0.12
C GLY A 274 3.00 18.75 -1.21
N GLY A 275 1.75 18.96 -0.84
CA GLY A 275 0.74 19.45 -1.77
C GLY A 275 -0.50 19.96 -1.06
N ILE A 276 -1.24 20.78 -1.79
CA ILE A 276 -2.56 21.26 -1.43
C ILE A 276 -3.45 21.20 -2.66
N ASN A 277 -4.70 20.80 -2.49
CA ASN A 277 -5.67 20.79 -3.60
C ASN A 277 -7.12 20.71 -3.09
N ASN A 278 -8.05 21.02 -3.99
CA ASN A 278 -9.48 20.73 -3.85
C ASN A 278 -10.03 20.01 -5.10
N THR A 279 -9.19 19.22 -5.76
CA THR A 279 -9.48 18.45 -6.97
C THR A 279 -9.69 16.97 -6.69
N ASN A 280 -9.89 16.60 -5.40
CA ASN A 280 -10.00 15.21 -4.92
C ASN A 280 -8.72 14.38 -5.10
N ASN A 281 -7.58 15.02 -5.28
CA ASN A 281 -6.29 14.34 -5.28
C ASN A 281 -5.82 14.14 -3.83
N MET A 282 -6.10 12.99 -3.26
CA MET A 282 -5.98 12.78 -1.80
C MET A 282 -4.54 12.57 -1.31
N GLY A 283 -3.58 12.28 -2.20
CA GLY A 283 -2.19 12.01 -1.82
C GLY A 283 -2.12 10.91 -0.75
N PHE A 284 -1.42 11.17 0.37
CA PHE A 284 -1.41 10.27 1.54
C PHE A 284 -2.42 10.67 2.64
N SER A 285 -3.45 11.46 2.33
CA SER A 285 -4.51 11.85 3.29
C SER A 285 -5.51 10.73 3.60
N ASP A 286 -5.55 9.67 2.79
CA ASP A 286 -6.46 8.53 2.99
C ASP A 286 -6.18 7.67 4.23
N LEU A 287 -5.01 7.84 4.87
CA LEU A 287 -4.69 7.11 6.10
C LEU A 287 -5.71 7.35 7.22
N ALA A 288 -6.31 8.54 7.24
CA ALA A 288 -7.32 8.89 8.23
C ALA A 288 -8.60 8.07 8.11
N SER A 289 -9.08 7.89 6.89
CA SER A 289 -10.34 7.18 6.65
C SER A 289 -10.25 5.71 7.04
N SER A 290 -9.08 5.08 6.88
CA SER A 290 -8.85 3.68 7.24
C SER A 290 -8.76 3.44 8.75
N MET A 291 -8.26 4.40 9.53
CA MET A 291 -8.13 4.26 10.97
C MET A 291 -9.47 4.37 11.70
N PHE A 292 -10.40 5.19 11.20
CA PHE A 292 -11.72 5.36 11.80
C PHE A 292 -12.81 4.48 11.19
N SER A 293 -12.60 3.89 10.02
CA SER A 293 -13.57 2.96 9.41
C SER A 293 -13.80 1.68 10.22
N GLY A 294 -12.88 1.31 11.10
CA GLY A 294 -13.03 0.22 12.08
C GLY A 294 -13.76 0.60 13.36
N MET A 295 -13.96 1.88 13.62
CA MET A 295 -14.67 2.38 14.79
C MET A 295 -16.15 2.57 14.42
N GLY A 296 -16.92 1.48 14.53
CA GLY A 296 -18.32 1.44 14.17
C GLY A 296 -19.12 2.55 14.82
N GLY A 297 -19.37 3.60 14.07
CA GLY A 297 -20.54 4.45 14.30
C GLY A 297 -21.80 3.66 13.96
N PRO A 298 -22.97 4.08 14.43
CA PRO A 298 -24.25 3.36 14.29
C PRO A 298 -24.67 3.05 12.84
N ARG A 299 -24.02 3.63 11.87
CA ARG A 299 -24.17 3.31 10.46
C ARG A 299 -22.82 2.78 9.95
N GLY A 300 -22.72 1.46 9.90
CA GLY A 300 -21.61 0.79 9.22
C GLY A 300 -21.44 1.41 7.84
N ARG A 301 -20.47 2.30 7.72
CA ARG A 301 -20.12 2.95 6.47
C ARG A 301 -19.79 1.87 5.45
N ARG A 302 -20.74 1.52 4.63
CA ARG A 302 -20.47 0.83 3.38
C ARG A 302 -19.58 1.77 2.59
N GLY A 303 -18.28 1.44 2.56
CA GLY A 303 -17.29 1.88 1.62
C GLY A 303 -17.55 3.21 0.93
N GLY A 304 -17.52 4.31 1.68
CA GLY A 304 -17.38 5.62 1.07
C GLY A 304 -15.92 5.72 0.65
N GLY A 305 -15.62 5.28 -0.56
CA GLY A 305 -14.34 5.58 -1.18
C GLY A 305 -14.16 7.08 -1.28
N ALA A 306 -12.95 7.52 -1.21
CA ALA A 306 -12.49 8.90 -1.38
C ALA A 306 -12.88 9.56 -2.74
N GLY A 307 -14.01 9.23 -3.27
CA GLY A 307 -14.52 9.74 -4.55
C GLY A 307 -15.83 10.51 -4.45
N ASN A 308 -16.50 10.49 -3.27
CA ASN A 308 -17.78 11.16 -3.12
C ASN A 308 -17.57 12.59 -2.58
N GLY A 309 -18.12 13.58 -3.30
CA GLY A 309 -18.06 14.98 -2.91
C GLY A 309 -16.76 15.69 -3.30
N ILE A 310 -16.52 16.81 -2.63
CA ILE A 310 -15.37 17.69 -2.85
C ILE A 310 -14.47 17.63 -1.64
N THR A 311 -13.20 17.25 -1.86
CA THR A 311 -12.22 17.19 -0.80
C THR A 311 -11.16 18.26 -0.98
N THR A 312 -11.04 19.13 0.01
CA THR A 312 -9.86 20.00 0.19
C THR A 312 -8.82 19.22 0.98
N SER A 313 -7.64 19.05 0.45
CA SER A 313 -6.58 18.31 1.11
C SER A 313 -5.24 19.05 1.11
N GLY A 314 -4.48 18.83 2.19
CA GLY A 314 -3.10 19.32 2.33
C GLY A 314 -2.24 18.22 2.93
N ASN A 315 -1.01 18.07 2.42
CA ASN A 315 -0.08 17.08 2.94
C ASN A 315 1.37 17.57 2.89
N ILE A 316 2.17 17.06 3.81
CA ILE A 316 3.63 17.20 3.80
C ILE A 316 4.26 15.92 4.33
N GLY A 317 5.32 15.47 3.67
CA GLY A 317 6.02 14.24 4.04
C GLY A 317 7.52 14.34 3.82
N LEU A 318 8.24 13.74 4.76
CA LEU A 318 9.68 13.56 4.72
C LEU A 318 9.98 12.06 4.72
N ASN A 319 10.74 11.58 3.76
CA ASN A 319 11.24 10.20 3.72
C ASN A 319 12.76 10.21 3.64
N PHE A 320 13.41 9.34 4.38
CA PHE A 320 14.85 9.18 4.32
C PHE A 320 15.27 7.72 4.40
N SER A 321 16.40 7.41 3.77
CA SER A 321 17.13 6.15 3.94
C SER A 321 18.61 6.45 3.95
N LYS A 322 19.31 6.09 5.02
CA LYS A 322 20.73 6.35 5.20
C LYS A 322 21.48 5.08 5.59
N GLU A 323 22.49 4.76 4.82
CA GLU A 323 23.47 3.74 5.15
C GLU A 323 24.63 4.43 5.89
N PHE A 324 24.67 4.26 7.22
CA PHE A 324 25.75 4.84 8.05
C PHE A 324 27.08 4.13 7.80
N ASN A 325 27.01 2.84 7.61
CA ASN A 325 28.11 1.97 7.23
C ASN A 325 27.53 0.65 6.66
N PRO A 326 28.33 -0.25 6.09
CA PRO A 326 27.83 -1.52 5.50
C PRO A 326 27.06 -2.42 6.48
N LYS A 327 27.14 -2.13 7.81
CA LYS A 327 26.48 -2.91 8.85
C LYS A 327 25.18 -2.26 9.35
N LEU A 328 24.98 -0.97 9.13
CA LEU A 328 23.86 -0.23 9.71
C LEU A 328 23.18 0.65 8.67
N THR A 329 21.91 0.32 8.39
CA THR A 329 21.01 1.13 7.58
C THR A 329 19.83 1.59 8.42
N VAL A 330 19.51 2.88 8.35
CA VAL A 330 18.32 3.45 8.99
C VAL A 330 17.53 4.21 7.95
N GLY A 331 16.25 3.92 7.87
CA GLY A 331 15.31 4.63 7.01
C GLY A 331 14.01 4.90 7.74
N GLY A 332 13.22 5.81 7.21
CA GLY A 332 11.92 6.12 7.80
C GLY A 332 11.23 7.28 7.11
N ASN A 333 10.03 7.55 7.58
CA ASN A 333 9.24 8.67 7.08
C ASN A 333 8.48 9.37 8.21
N LEU A 334 8.16 10.64 7.97
CA LEU A 334 7.27 11.45 8.78
C LEU A 334 6.26 12.08 7.84
N ARG A 335 4.97 11.96 8.14
CA ARG A 335 3.86 12.44 7.30
C ARG A 335 2.87 13.21 8.15
N TYR A 336 2.39 14.31 7.60
CA TYR A 336 1.20 15.02 8.06
C TYR A 336 0.23 15.14 6.89
N SER A 337 -1.04 14.90 7.15
CA SER A 337 -2.12 15.14 6.19
C SER A 337 -3.32 15.78 6.85
N HIS A 338 -3.94 16.67 6.11
CA HIS A 338 -5.21 17.33 6.39
C HIS A 338 -6.21 17.01 5.28
N SER A 339 -7.45 16.73 5.61
CA SER A 339 -8.52 16.64 4.63
C SER A 339 -9.82 17.21 5.20
N ASP A 340 -10.57 17.91 4.35
CA ASP A 340 -11.91 18.43 4.59
C ASP A 340 -12.79 18.04 3.41
N ASN A 341 -13.72 17.13 3.62
CA ASN A 341 -14.57 16.54 2.58
C ASN A 341 -16.01 16.92 2.77
N ASP A 342 -16.57 17.57 1.77
CA ASP A 342 -18.00 17.87 1.64
C ASP A 342 -18.62 16.92 0.62
N ALA A 343 -19.61 16.12 1.04
CA ALA A 343 -20.25 15.17 0.17
C ALA A 343 -21.78 15.24 0.27
N ILE A 344 -22.42 15.16 -0.88
CA ILE A 344 -23.87 14.99 -1.02
C ILE A 344 -24.09 13.69 -1.78
N SER A 345 -24.91 12.80 -1.23
CA SER A 345 -25.25 11.55 -1.88
C SER A 345 -26.76 11.32 -1.89
N LYS A 346 -27.25 10.74 -2.99
CA LYS A 346 -28.62 10.25 -3.14
C LYS A 346 -28.59 8.77 -3.42
N SER A 347 -29.30 7.99 -2.62
CA SER A 347 -29.37 6.54 -2.75
C SER A 347 -30.81 6.11 -2.97
N ASN A 348 -31.07 5.33 -4.01
CA ASN A 348 -32.35 4.68 -4.25
C ASN A 348 -32.07 3.18 -4.34
N ARG A 349 -32.67 2.42 -3.44
CA ARG A 349 -32.48 0.98 -3.33
C ARG A 349 -33.81 0.26 -3.44
N GLN A 350 -33.90 -0.67 -4.36
CA GLN A 350 -35.02 -1.61 -4.43
C GLN A 350 -34.59 -2.92 -3.76
N ASN A 351 -35.32 -3.34 -2.76
CA ASN A 351 -35.20 -4.63 -2.11
C ASN A 351 -36.20 -5.59 -2.74
N ILE A 352 -35.74 -6.56 -3.49
CA ILE A 352 -36.56 -7.62 -4.07
C ILE A 352 -36.56 -8.77 -3.07
N LEU A 353 -37.68 -8.99 -2.41
CA LEU A 353 -37.83 -9.99 -1.36
C LEU A 353 -38.68 -11.17 -1.85
N PRO A 354 -38.48 -12.39 -1.32
CA PRO A 354 -39.35 -13.54 -1.60
C PRO A 354 -40.83 -13.21 -1.27
N GLY A 355 -41.76 -13.72 -2.11
CA GLY A 355 -43.19 -13.55 -1.85
C GLY A 355 -43.80 -12.21 -2.25
N ASP A 356 -43.29 -11.56 -3.31
CA ASP A 356 -43.77 -10.28 -3.85
C ASP A 356 -43.68 -9.06 -2.90
N SER A 357 -42.90 -9.17 -1.81
CA SER A 357 -42.68 -8.09 -0.83
C SER A 357 -41.56 -7.15 -1.25
N THR A 358 -41.72 -6.47 -2.37
CA THR A 358 -40.74 -5.47 -2.82
C THR A 358 -40.83 -4.21 -1.97
N SER A 359 -39.70 -3.61 -1.61
CA SER A 359 -39.63 -2.28 -0.98
C SER A 359 -38.61 -1.39 -1.64
N PHE A 360 -38.86 -0.07 -1.55
CA PHE A 360 -37.96 0.95 -2.09
C PHE A 360 -37.51 1.86 -0.93
N TYR A 361 -36.21 1.94 -0.75
CA TYR A 361 -35.57 2.82 0.23
C TYR A 361 -34.86 3.94 -0.49
N ASN A 362 -35.21 5.18 -0.19
CA ASN A 362 -34.59 6.38 -0.75
C ASN A 362 -33.94 7.16 0.37
N GLU A 363 -32.75 7.66 0.14
CA GLU A 363 -32.00 8.44 1.13
C GLU A 363 -31.26 9.59 0.41
N ASN A 364 -31.34 10.78 0.99
CA ASN A 364 -30.49 11.91 0.67
C ASN A 364 -29.59 12.17 1.88
N ASN A 365 -28.29 12.18 1.67
CA ASN A 365 -27.31 12.37 2.72
C ASN A 365 -26.36 13.52 2.35
N SER A 366 -26.10 14.39 3.33
CA SER A 366 -25.07 15.44 3.28
C SER A 366 -24.08 15.22 4.42
N SER A 367 -22.81 15.19 4.10
CA SER A 367 -21.76 15.01 5.11
C SER A 367 -20.59 15.96 4.91
N ASN A 368 -20.07 16.49 6.03
CA ASN A 368 -18.77 17.15 6.10
C ASN A 368 -17.89 16.35 7.06
N THR A 369 -16.69 15.99 6.59
CA THR A 369 -15.71 15.27 7.42
C THR A 369 -14.35 15.92 7.29
N ARG A 370 -13.84 16.44 8.40
CA ARG A 370 -12.51 17.01 8.52
C ARG A 370 -11.61 16.11 9.33
N SER A 371 -10.38 15.90 8.87
CA SER A 371 -9.40 15.08 9.58
C SER A 371 -7.97 15.60 9.44
N ASP A 372 -7.21 15.43 10.53
CA ASP A 372 -5.78 15.72 10.62
C ASP A 372 -5.03 14.48 11.10
N ASN A 373 -3.95 14.10 10.42
CA ASN A 373 -3.20 12.90 10.72
C ASN A 373 -1.71 13.17 10.73
N VAL A 374 -1.02 12.56 11.69
CA VAL A 374 0.43 12.49 11.76
C VAL A 374 0.83 11.03 11.82
N ALA A 375 1.79 10.62 10.99
CA ALA A 375 2.36 9.27 11.02
C ALA A 375 3.88 9.32 10.91
N ALA A 376 4.55 8.46 11.66
CA ALA A 376 5.99 8.30 11.66
C ALA A 376 6.34 6.81 11.68
N ASP A 377 7.20 6.40 10.75
CA ASP A 377 7.71 5.03 10.65
C ASP A 377 9.23 5.06 10.58
N LEU A 378 9.88 4.12 11.26
CA LEU A 378 11.32 3.92 11.19
C LEU A 378 11.62 2.45 10.89
N ARG A 379 12.71 2.22 10.20
CA ARG A 379 13.33 0.90 10.00
C ARG A 379 14.81 1.01 10.24
N MET A 380 15.30 0.30 11.22
CA MET A 380 16.72 0.10 11.47
C MET A 380 17.08 -1.34 11.12
N GLU A 381 18.05 -1.51 10.24
CA GLU A 381 18.63 -2.80 9.90
C GLU A 381 20.11 -2.81 10.31
N TRP A 382 20.46 -3.69 11.22
CA TRP A 382 21.80 -3.83 11.75
C TRP A 382 22.35 -5.24 11.54
N LYS A 383 23.50 -5.33 10.89
CA LYS A 383 24.26 -6.53 10.61
C LYS A 383 25.63 -6.45 11.34
N PRO A 384 25.68 -6.76 12.65
CA PRO A 384 26.93 -6.67 13.41
C PRO A 384 28.05 -7.52 12.79
N ASP A 385 27.69 -8.67 12.25
CA ASP A 385 28.55 -9.58 11.50
C ASP A 385 27.81 -10.18 10.31
N SER A 386 28.48 -11.01 9.50
CA SER A 386 27.90 -11.66 8.32
C SER A 386 26.86 -12.74 8.62
N LEU A 387 26.73 -13.17 9.87
CA LEU A 387 25.85 -14.25 10.30
C LEU A 387 24.63 -13.75 11.07
N THR A 388 24.67 -12.50 11.56
CA THR A 388 23.65 -11.92 12.44
C THR A 388 22.95 -10.75 11.74
N GLN A 389 21.63 -10.73 11.82
CA GLN A 389 20.81 -9.61 11.35
C GLN A 389 19.77 -9.26 12.40
N ILE A 390 19.63 -7.96 12.65
CA ILE A 390 18.65 -7.38 13.56
C ILE A 390 17.89 -6.31 12.81
N ILE A 391 16.56 -6.37 12.88
CA ILE A 391 15.68 -5.36 12.27
C ILE A 391 14.75 -4.83 13.35
N PHE A 392 14.71 -3.51 13.51
CA PHE A 392 13.80 -2.84 14.43
C PHE A 392 12.92 -1.86 13.67
N ARG A 393 11.60 -1.98 13.86
CA ARG A 393 10.58 -1.18 13.15
C ARG A 393 9.57 -0.62 14.15
N PRO A 394 9.79 0.57 14.71
CA PRO A 394 8.75 1.31 15.43
C PRO A 394 7.89 2.11 14.43
N SER A 395 6.59 2.23 14.73
CA SER A 395 5.67 3.12 14.02
C SER A 395 4.75 3.82 15.02
N PHE A 396 4.41 5.06 14.71
CA PHE A 396 3.49 5.89 15.46
C PHE A 396 2.52 6.56 14.52
N SER A 397 1.25 6.62 14.90
CA SER A 397 0.26 7.43 14.20
C SER A 397 -0.68 8.09 15.21
N TYR A 398 -1.06 9.31 14.89
CA TYR A 398 -2.07 10.09 15.59
C TYR A 398 -3.06 10.63 14.58
N SER A 399 -4.34 10.62 14.95
CA SER A 399 -5.41 11.09 14.09
C SER A 399 -6.44 11.86 14.93
N ASN A 400 -6.94 12.94 14.35
CA ASN A 400 -8.05 13.73 14.87
C ASN A 400 -9.09 13.89 13.77
N SER A 401 -10.39 13.73 14.07
CA SER A 401 -11.46 13.91 13.09
C SER A 401 -12.67 14.57 13.67
N HIS A 402 -13.33 15.36 12.84
CA HIS A 402 -14.61 15.97 13.07
C HIS A 402 -15.54 15.59 11.90
N SER A 403 -16.73 15.05 12.19
CA SER A 403 -17.69 14.66 11.17
C SER A 403 -19.09 15.15 11.54
N ARG A 404 -19.76 15.71 10.55
CA ARG A 404 -21.19 16.01 10.60
C ARG A 404 -21.87 15.33 9.43
N GLU A 405 -22.96 14.62 9.70
CA GLU A 405 -23.76 13.91 8.69
C GLU A 405 -25.24 14.15 8.96
N GLY A 406 -25.95 14.66 7.94
CA GLY A 406 -27.39 14.84 7.98
C GLY A 406 -28.04 14.04 6.86
N SER A 407 -29.10 13.27 7.16
CA SER A 407 -29.83 12.52 6.14
C SER A 407 -31.31 12.63 6.28
N THR A 408 -32.00 12.53 5.14
CA THR A 408 -33.46 12.34 5.07
C THR A 408 -33.72 11.06 4.30
N PHE A 409 -34.68 10.26 4.76
CA PHE A 409 -34.95 8.97 4.12
C PHE A 409 -36.44 8.65 4.12
N ASN A 410 -36.87 7.80 3.20
CA ASN A 410 -38.17 7.18 3.20
C ASN A 410 -38.10 5.73 2.70
N THR A 411 -39.05 4.92 3.18
CA THR A 411 -39.27 3.57 2.66
C THR A 411 -40.69 3.52 2.06
N LEU A 412 -40.75 3.00 0.82
CA LEU A 412 -42.02 2.75 0.12
C LEU A 412 -42.26 1.24 0.00
N SER A 413 -43.53 0.84 0.08
CA SER A 413 -43.98 -0.53 -0.21
C SER A 413 -43.82 -0.89 -1.69
N GLY A 414 -44.12 -2.13 -2.08
CA GLY A 414 -44.19 -2.56 -3.48
C GLY A 414 -45.16 -1.74 -4.32
N ASN A 415 -46.25 -1.28 -3.71
CA ASN A 415 -47.27 -0.42 -4.34
C ASN A 415 -46.90 1.06 -4.31
N ARG A 416 -45.71 1.42 -3.84
CA ARG A 416 -45.22 2.78 -3.69
C ARG A 416 -45.90 3.61 -2.58
N ASP A 417 -46.65 2.97 -1.68
CA ASP A 417 -47.17 3.66 -0.51
C ASP A 417 -46.05 3.90 0.51
N THR A 418 -46.08 5.05 1.17
CA THR A 418 -45.03 5.39 2.15
C THR A 418 -45.19 4.58 3.42
N VAL A 419 -44.20 3.78 3.75
CA VAL A 419 -44.15 2.95 4.96
C VAL A 419 -43.61 3.75 6.14
N ASN A 420 -42.51 4.45 5.93
CA ASN A 420 -41.90 5.36 6.91
C ASN A 420 -41.20 6.52 6.22
N ILE A 421 -41.00 7.58 6.98
CA ILE A 421 -40.18 8.74 6.64
C ILE A 421 -39.33 9.09 7.85
N GLY A 422 -38.16 9.66 7.62
CA GLY A 422 -37.33 10.09 8.73
C GLY A 422 -36.18 11.00 8.33
N GLU A 423 -35.59 11.54 9.38
CA GLU A 423 -34.37 12.36 9.30
C GLU A 423 -33.36 11.92 10.36
N SER A 424 -32.11 12.18 10.11
CA SER A 424 -31.07 12.00 11.11
C SER A 424 -29.96 13.04 10.98
N ASP A 425 -29.41 13.46 12.12
CA ASP A 425 -28.25 14.34 12.24
C ASP A 425 -27.24 13.69 13.19
N TYR A 426 -26.04 13.49 12.71
CA TYR A 426 -24.94 12.86 13.45
C TYR A 426 -23.75 13.77 13.47
N LEU A 427 -23.27 14.11 14.68
CA LEU A 427 -22.09 14.92 14.92
C LEU A 427 -21.08 14.10 15.71
N SER A 428 -19.82 14.08 15.30
CA SER A 428 -18.80 13.36 16.04
C SER A 428 -17.44 14.04 16.01
N ASP A 429 -16.78 14.06 17.17
CA ASP A 429 -15.39 14.46 17.39
C ASP A 429 -14.60 13.27 17.89
N GLY A 430 -13.57 12.88 17.16
CA GLY A 430 -12.74 11.74 17.50
C GLY A 430 -11.26 12.04 17.46
N SER A 431 -10.50 11.44 18.37
CA SER A 431 -9.04 11.39 18.24
C SER A 431 -8.49 10.06 18.75
N GLY A 432 -7.30 9.71 18.28
CA GLY A 432 -6.64 8.49 18.71
C GLY A 432 -5.20 8.39 18.26
N TYR A 433 -4.46 7.51 18.93
CA TYR A 433 -3.10 7.17 18.55
C TYR A 433 -2.90 5.66 18.50
N ASN A 434 -1.94 5.25 17.64
CA ASN A 434 -1.41 3.90 17.60
C ASN A 434 0.12 3.95 17.70
N LEU A 435 0.68 3.14 18.57
CA LEU A 435 2.12 2.92 18.70
C LEU A 435 2.38 1.43 18.47
N ASN A 436 3.21 1.08 17.51
CA ASN A 436 3.62 -0.28 17.26
C ASN A 436 5.14 -0.37 17.21
N ALA A 437 5.68 -1.51 17.62
CA ALA A 437 7.09 -1.80 17.48
C ALA A 437 7.28 -3.28 17.13
N ARG A 438 8.24 -3.56 16.22
CA ARG A 438 8.63 -4.93 15.87
C ARG A 438 10.15 -5.03 15.87
N LEU A 439 10.66 -6.01 16.61
CA LEU A 439 12.06 -6.39 16.65
C LEU A 439 12.20 -7.78 16.06
N GLU A 440 13.06 -7.94 15.07
CA GLU A 440 13.39 -9.22 14.45
C GLU A 440 14.88 -9.49 14.62
N PHE A 441 15.20 -10.72 14.96
CA PHE A 441 16.56 -11.19 15.14
C PHE A 441 16.76 -12.49 14.39
N SER A 442 17.88 -12.66 13.72
CA SER A 442 18.28 -13.93 13.11
C SER A 442 19.78 -14.11 13.17
N ARG A 443 20.22 -15.35 13.43
CA ARG A 443 21.61 -15.76 13.43
C ARG A 443 21.80 -17.12 12.75
N LYS A 444 22.68 -17.16 11.77
CA LYS A 444 23.20 -18.41 11.21
C LYS A 444 24.20 -19.01 12.17
N LEU A 445 24.01 -20.28 12.56
CA LEU A 445 24.80 -20.95 13.59
C LEU A 445 25.89 -21.84 12.98
N ASN A 446 25.72 -22.27 11.72
CA ASN A 446 26.72 -23.02 10.97
C ASN A 446 26.64 -22.72 9.47
N SER A 447 27.57 -23.27 8.69
CA SER A 447 27.62 -23.15 7.23
C SER A 447 26.62 -24.04 6.49
N GLU A 448 26.04 -25.03 7.17
CA GLU A 448 25.13 -26.03 6.59
C GLU A 448 23.68 -25.52 6.54
N GLY A 449 23.36 -24.38 7.16
CA GLY A 449 22.03 -23.76 7.10
C GLY A 449 21.24 -23.87 8.42
N ARG A 450 21.89 -24.17 9.56
CA ARG A 450 21.23 -24.05 10.88
C ARG A 450 21.03 -22.57 11.21
N VAL A 451 19.77 -22.20 11.48
CA VAL A 451 19.39 -20.81 11.74
C VAL A 451 18.51 -20.75 13.00
N PHE A 452 18.85 -19.86 13.91
CA PHE A 452 17.97 -19.44 14.99
C PHE A 452 17.44 -18.04 14.68
N SER A 453 16.14 -17.87 14.80
CA SER A 453 15.50 -16.57 14.58
C SER A 453 14.33 -16.34 15.53
N GLY A 454 14.02 -15.09 15.77
CA GLY A 454 12.90 -14.71 16.61
C GLY A 454 12.38 -13.33 16.27
N SER A 455 11.14 -13.07 16.60
CA SER A 455 10.56 -11.72 16.54
C SER A 455 9.71 -11.43 17.77
N LEU A 456 9.77 -10.17 18.19
CA LEU A 456 8.91 -9.60 19.23
C LEU A 456 8.21 -8.39 18.63
N SER A 457 6.89 -8.39 18.65
CA SER A 457 6.09 -7.24 18.25
C SER A 457 5.08 -6.88 19.32
N GLY A 458 4.78 -5.61 19.45
CA GLY A 458 3.77 -5.11 20.36
C GLY A 458 3.13 -3.84 19.84
N GLY A 459 1.90 -3.59 20.27
CA GLY A 459 1.13 -2.42 19.89
C GLY A 459 0.24 -1.93 21.01
N LEU A 460 0.11 -0.62 21.06
CA LEU A 460 -0.80 0.12 21.96
C LEU A 460 -1.66 1.03 21.11
N SER A 461 -2.96 1.04 21.36
CA SER A 461 -3.89 2.01 20.75
C SER A 461 -4.81 2.58 21.81
N ASP A 462 -5.09 3.85 21.69
CA ASP A 462 -6.10 4.52 22.50
C ASP A 462 -6.79 5.54 21.60
N SER A 463 -8.12 5.54 21.63
CA SER A 463 -8.93 6.46 20.84
C SER A 463 -10.27 6.70 21.50
N TYR A 464 -10.80 7.90 21.28
CA TYR A 464 -12.16 8.22 21.64
C TYR A 464 -12.92 8.85 20.49
N ASN A 465 -14.22 8.71 20.54
CA ASN A 465 -15.17 9.43 19.70
C ASN A 465 -16.35 9.87 20.56
N LYS A 466 -16.75 11.13 20.48
CA LYS A 466 -17.89 11.72 21.22
C LYS A 466 -18.74 12.57 20.29
N GLY A 467 -20.01 12.67 20.57
CA GLY A 467 -20.87 13.46 19.70
C GLY A 467 -22.33 13.41 20.07
N LEU A 468 -23.16 13.81 19.11
CA LEU A 468 -24.59 13.79 19.16
C LEU A 468 -25.15 12.86 18.08
N ASN A 469 -26.18 12.12 18.40
CA ASN A 469 -26.92 11.28 17.48
C ASN A 469 -28.39 11.60 17.62
N TYR A 470 -28.95 12.21 16.58
CA TYR A 470 -30.38 12.47 16.47
C TYR A 470 -30.97 11.67 15.32
N SER A 471 -32.08 11.03 15.49
CA SER A 471 -32.84 10.39 14.43
C SER A 471 -34.33 10.37 14.82
N ASN A 472 -35.18 10.82 13.91
CA ASN A 472 -36.62 10.76 14.04
C ASN A 472 -37.20 9.96 12.89
N THR A 473 -37.95 8.89 13.19
CA THR A 473 -38.59 8.02 12.19
C THR A 473 -40.10 7.96 12.49
N GLU A 474 -40.89 8.37 11.52
CA GLU A 474 -42.35 8.29 11.54
C GLU A 474 -42.82 7.10 10.71
N TYR A 475 -43.67 6.23 11.29
CA TYR A 475 -44.24 5.07 10.63
C TYR A 475 -45.69 5.37 10.21
N LEU A 476 -45.99 5.28 8.90
CA LEU A 476 -47.27 5.72 8.32
C LEU A 476 -48.22 4.56 7.96
N MET A 477 -47.71 3.32 7.86
CA MET A 477 -48.50 2.14 7.41
C MET A 477 -48.66 1.07 8.48
N MET A 478 -48.59 1.41 9.76
CA MET A 478 -48.73 0.40 10.81
C MET A 478 -50.09 0.42 11.45
N ALA A 479 -50.58 -0.80 11.77
CA ALA A 479 -51.76 -0.97 12.61
C ALA A 479 -51.53 -0.34 14.00
N ASP A 480 -52.59 0.22 14.61
CA ASP A 480 -52.57 0.91 15.88
C ASP A 480 -51.55 0.40 16.90
N GLY A 481 -50.57 1.25 17.25
CA GLY A 481 -49.68 1.02 18.39
C GLY A 481 -48.15 1.10 18.13
N MET A 482 -47.66 1.47 16.98
CA MET A 482 -46.25 1.83 16.85
C MET A 482 -46.08 3.35 16.97
N ASP A 483 -45.39 3.74 18.05
CA ASP A 483 -44.99 5.14 18.26
C ASP A 483 -43.85 5.53 17.30
N ASN A 484 -43.78 6.80 16.94
CA ASN A 484 -42.64 7.38 16.26
C ASN A 484 -41.38 7.07 17.04
N GLU A 485 -40.33 6.68 16.31
CA GLU A 485 -39.05 6.32 16.92
C GLU A 485 -38.13 7.54 16.92
N LEU A 486 -37.94 8.10 18.12
CA LEU A 486 -37.04 9.23 18.36
C LEU A 486 -35.80 8.78 19.10
N VAL A 487 -34.64 9.02 18.49
CA VAL A 487 -33.32 8.87 19.10
C VAL A 487 -32.71 10.27 19.23
N ASP A 488 -32.48 10.74 20.46
CA ASP A 488 -31.81 12.01 20.76
C ASP A 488 -30.81 11.76 21.87
N GLN A 489 -29.53 11.63 21.49
CA GLN A 489 -28.49 11.12 22.38
C GLN A 489 -27.19 11.88 22.24
N ARG A 490 -26.49 12.06 23.36
CA ARG A 490 -25.07 12.37 23.43
C ARG A 490 -24.29 11.08 23.72
N PHE A 491 -23.33 10.76 22.92
CA PHE A 491 -22.51 9.56 23.08
C PHE A 491 -21.05 9.88 23.34
N ARG A 492 -20.39 8.93 24.03
CA ARG A 492 -18.95 8.83 24.13
C ARG A 492 -18.53 7.38 23.96
N TYR A 493 -17.56 7.16 23.09
CA TYR A 493 -17.01 5.87 22.74
C TYR A 493 -15.51 5.89 22.92
N ASP A 494 -14.98 5.15 23.90
CA ASP A 494 -13.56 5.02 24.19
C ASP A 494 -13.08 3.61 23.82
N ASN A 495 -11.99 3.50 23.07
CA ASN A 495 -11.38 2.24 22.67
C ASN A 495 -9.94 2.18 23.10
N LYS A 496 -9.55 1.08 23.75
CA LYS A 496 -8.18 0.79 24.13
C LYS A 496 -7.76 -0.58 23.62
N GLY A 497 -6.61 -0.64 22.98
CA GLY A 497 -6.05 -1.86 22.45
C GLY A 497 -4.64 -2.09 22.95
N PHE A 498 -4.35 -3.34 23.29
CA PHE A 498 -3.00 -3.82 23.60
C PHE A 498 -2.79 -5.16 22.90
N ASN A 499 -1.71 -5.29 22.16
CA ASN A 499 -1.35 -6.56 21.56
C ASN A 499 0.15 -6.83 21.68
N TYR A 500 0.51 -8.11 21.77
CA TYR A 500 1.88 -8.54 21.55
C TYR A 500 1.93 -9.89 20.85
N ARG A 501 3.04 -10.14 20.15
CA ARG A 501 3.39 -11.43 19.58
C ARG A 501 4.87 -11.69 19.78
N ALA A 502 5.20 -12.84 20.35
CA ALA A 502 6.53 -13.40 20.36
C ALA A 502 6.57 -14.62 19.44
N TYR A 503 7.61 -14.73 18.63
CA TYR A 503 7.82 -15.81 17.67
C TYR A 503 9.25 -16.28 17.74
N LEU A 504 9.46 -17.59 17.76
CA LEU A 504 10.76 -18.26 17.72
C LEU A 504 10.76 -19.30 16.61
N SER A 505 11.88 -19.43 15.93
CA SER A 505 12.08 -20.40 14.85
C SER A 505 13.47 -21.00 14.93
N TRP A 506 13.53 -22.31 14.80
CA TRP A 506 14.74 -23.10 14.66
C TRP A 506 14.71 -23.87 13.37
N VAL A 507 15.72 -23.69 12.54
CA VAL A 507 15.92 -24.44 11.28
C VAL A 507 17.13 -25.34 11.48
N GLU A 508 16.93 -26.64 11.27
CA GLU A 508 17.93 -27.68 11.37
C GLU A 508 18.17 -28.35 10.02
N PRO A 509 19.40 -28.35 9.47
CA PRO A 509 19.74 -29.16 8.32
C PRO A 509 19.82 -30.63 8.72
N ILE A 510 19.15 -31.51 7.97
CA ILE A 510 19.11 -32.97 8.18
C ILE A 510 19.65 -33.71 6.93
N GLY A 511 20.92 -33.51 6.61
CA GLY A 511 21.57 -34.05 5.45
C GLY A 511 21.56 -33.12 4.24
N HIS A 512 21.97 -33.59 3.06
CA HIS A 512 22.13 -32.79 1.86
C HIS A 512 20.81 -32.14 1.42
N ASN A 513 20.75 -30.80 1.52
CA ASN A 513 19.64 -29.98 1.02
C ASN A 513 18.26 -30.28 1.63
N ASN A 514 18.21 -30.92 2.80
CA ASN A 514 16.98 -31.17 3.54
C ASN A 514 17.00 -30.43 4.88
N PHE A 515 15.86 -29.87 5.27
CA PHE A 515 15.76 -29.02 6.44
C PHE A 515 14.46 -29.33 7.20
N ILE A 516 14.52 -29.26 8.51
CA ILE A 516 13.35 -29.22 9.38
C ILE A 516 13.29 -27.85 10.05
N GLN A 517 12.11 -27.26 10.05
CA GLN A 517 11.83 -26.03 10.80
C GLN A 517 10.84 -26.34 11.91
N ALA A 518 11.19 -26.00 13.16
CA ALA A 518 10.28 -25.96 14.28
C ALA A 518 10.02 -24.49 14.66
N THR A 519 8.76 -24.13 14.85
CA THR A 519 8.39 -22.78 15.26
C THR A 519 7.44 -22.79 16.44
N TYR A 520 7.59 -21.79 17.30
CA TYR A 520 6.66 -21.48 18.37
C TYR A 520 6.30 -20.01 18.34
N SER A 521 5.02 -19.68 18.41
CA SER A 521 4.60 -18.31 18.64
C SER A 521 3.48 -18.21 19.66
N ILE A 522 3.49 -17.13 20.40
CA ILE A 522 2.41 -16.72 21.29
C ILE A 522 1.99 -15.30 20.93
N ARG A 523 0.71 -15.06 20.84
CA ARG A 523 0.15 -13.71 20.68
C ARG A 523 -1.00 -13.50 21.65
N GLN A 524 -1.12 -12.27 22.13
CA GLN A 524 -2.28 -11.81 22.86
C GLN A 524 -2.81 -10.54 22.20
N ASN A 525 -4.11 -10.44 22.13
CA ASN A 525 -4.81 -9.23 21.73
C ASN A 525 -5.89 -8.93 22.77
N LYS A 526 -5.75 -7.80 23.46
CA LYS A 526 -6.72 -7.30 24.43
C LYS A 526 -7.31 -6.00 23.90
N GLN A 527 -8.64 -5.95 23.83
CA GLN A 527 -9.38 -4.78 23.37
C GLN A 527 -10.48 -4.48 24.37
N GLU A 528 -10.57 -3.23 24.75
CA GLU A 528 -11.63 -2.68 25.59
C GLU A 528 -12.33 -1.56 24.81
N SER A 529 -13.64 -1.60 24.82
CA SER A 529 -14.49 -0.63 24.15
C SER A 529 -15.61 -0.23 25.07
N LEU A 530 -15.66 1.04 25.40
CA LEU A 530 -16.63 1.62 26.32
C LEU A 530 -17.52 2.58 25.52
N LYS A 531 -18.79 2.25 25.32
CA LYS A 531 -19.76 3.12 24.69
C LYS A 531 -20.83 3.51 25.70
N ASN A 532 -20.89 4.78 26.03
CA ASN A 532 -21.93 5.37 26.86
C ASN A 532 -22.76 6.35 26.02
N SER A 533 -24.04 6.14 25.96
CA SER A 533 -25.03 7.04 25.35
C SER A 533 -25.95 7.58 26.44
N TYR A 534 -26.21 8.86 26.37
CA TYR A 534 -27.06 9.56 27.36
C TYR A 534 -28.19 10.27 26.64
N THR A 535 -29.41 10.11 27.15
CA THR A 535 -30.59 10.83 26.71
C THR A 535 -30.88 11.99 27.66
N ARG A 536 -31.81 12.86 27.27
CA ARG A 536 -32.30 13.95 28.12
C ARG A 536 -33.35 13.43 29.07
N GLU A 537 -33.33 13.90 30.31
CA GLU A 537 -34.46 13.75 31.21
C GLU A 537 -35.61 14.62 30.72
N LYS A 538 -36.85 14.15 30.89
CA LYS A 538 -38.03 14.86 30.44
C LYS A 538 -38.12 16.26 31.07
N GLY A 539 -38.02 17.29 30.24
CA GLY A 539 -37.99 18.70 30.66
C GLY A 539 -36.61 19.29 30.96
N SER A 540 -35.53 18.54 30.73
CA SER A 540 -34.14 19.00 30.82
C SER A 540 -33.51 19.16 29.44
N GLU A 541 -32.59 20.13 29.31
CA GLU A 541 -31.74 20.26 28.13
C GLU A 541 -30.47 19.41 28.24
N ASP A 542 -30.18 18.86 29.43
CA ASP A 542 -28.95 18.12 29.70
C ASP A 542 -29.09 16.63 29.37
N TYR A 543 -28.10 16.06 28.71
CA TYR A 543 -27.96 14.62 28.45
C TYR A 543 -27.34 13.94 29.68
N ASN A 544 -28.16 13.55 30.66
CA ASN A 544 -27.70 13.03 31.96
C ASN A 544 -28.22 11.61 32.27
N VAL A 545 -29.19 11.09 31.51
CA VAL A 545 -29.76 9.76 31.72
C VAL A 545 -29.02 8.75 30.83
N LEU A 546 -28.36 7.76 31.45
CA LEU A 546 -27.70 6.70 30.71
C LEU A 546 -28.73 5.85 29.95
N ASP A 547 -28.62 5.84 28.63
CA ASP A 547 -29.44 4.98 27.78
C ASP A 547 -28.78 3.59 27.71
N THR A 548 -29.32 2.66 28.47
CA THR A 548 -28.78 1.31 28.58
C THR A 548 -28.97 0.48 27.31
N ALA A 549 -29.96 0.84 26.46
CA ALA A 549 -30.21 0.16 25.20
C ALA A 549 -29.13 0.48 24.15
N TYR A 550 -28.62 1.71 24.17
CA TYR A 550 -27.61 2.21 23.24
C TYR A 550 -26.22 2.28 23.86
N SER A 551 -26.08 2.01 25.16
CA SER A 551 -24.78 1.91 25.86
C SER A 551 -24.30 0.48 25.86
N LYS A 552 -23.23 0.21 25.15
CA LYS A 552 -22.64 -1.13 25.02
C LYS A 552 -21.15 -1.06 25.21
N SER A 553 -20.67 -1.75 26.21
CA SER A 553 -19.27 -1.86 26.49
C SER A 553 -18.83 -3.31 26.43
N TYR A 554 -17.63 -3.55 25.93
CA TYR A 554 -17.08 -4.89 25.88
C TYR A 554 -15.59 -4.91 26.15
N ARG A 555 -15.15 -6.00 26.72
CA ARG A 555 -13.75 -6.32 26.95
C ARG A 555 -13.45 -7.69 26.35
N ASN A 556 -12.59 -7.69 25.33
CA ASN A 556 -12.16 -8.88 24.63
C ASN A 556 -10.71 -9.19 24.94
N ASN A 557 -10.41 -10.45 25.21
CA ASN A 557 -9.04 -10.94 25.34
C ASN A 557 -8.89 -12.23 24.56
N PHE A 558 -7.92 -12.26 23.65
CA PHE A 558 -7.62 -13.39 22.80
C PHE A 558 -6.16 -13.78 22.98
N ILE A 559 -5.93 -15.00 23.40
CA ILE A 559 -4.58 -15.60 23.52
C ILE A 559 -4.51 -16.77 22.55
N ASN A 560 -3.47 -16.79 21.73
CA ASN A 560 -3.25 -17.81 20.73
C ASN A 560 -1.79 -18.27 20.80
N GLN A 561 -1.60 -19.59 20.81
CA GLN A 561 -0.30 -20.23 20.72
C GLN A 561 -0.25 -21.05 19.44
N GLN A 562 0.88 -21.07 18.77
CA GLN A 562 1.07 -21.84 17.54
C GLN A 562 2.36 -22.65 17.67
N VAL A 563 2.26 -23.94 17.42
CA VAL A 563 3.40 -24.85 17.26
C VAL A 563 3.36 -25.37 15.83
N SER A 564 4.45 -25.18 15.10
CA SER A 564 4.52 -25.65 13.70
C SER A 564 5.79 -26.48 13.48
N LEU A 565 5.63 -27.53 12.69
CA LEU A 565 6.73 -28.34 12.18
C LEU A 565 6.62 -28.38 10.67
N ALA A 566 7.71 -28.09 9.98
CA ALA A 566 7.77 -28.12 8.51
C ALA A 566 9.06 -28.82 8.06
N PHE A 567 8.93 -29.63 7.01
CA PHE A 567 10.03 -30.26 6.30
C PHE A 567 10.18 -29.62 4.93
N LYS A 568 11.42 -29.28 4.55
CA LYS A 568 11.77 -28.70 3.26
C LYS A 568 12.89 -29.51 2.61
N ALA A 569 12.71 -29.87 1.34
CA ALA A 569 13.76 -30.45 0.50
C ALA A 569 14.02 -29.52 -0.69
N VAL A 570 15.31 -29.29 -0.98
CA VAL A 570 15.77 -28.45 -2.09
C VAL A 570 16.60 -29.30 -3.03
N GLN A 571 16.12 -29.50 -4.25
CA GLN A 571 16.83 -30.21 -5.31
C GLN A 571 17.16 -29.24 -6.46
N GLU A 572 17.94 -29.66 -7.41
CA GLU A 572 18.36 -28.81 -8.52
C GLU A 572 17.18 -28.26 -9.33
N LYS A 573 16.20 -29.12 -9.63
CA LYS A 573 15.03 -28.77 -10.46
C LYS A 573 13.75 -28.50 -9.66
N TYR A 574 13.69 -28.90 -8.40
CA TYR A 574 12.48 -28.69 -7.60
C TYR A 574 12.81 -28.49 -6.13
N ASP A 575 11.95 -27.79 -5.46
CA ASP A 575 11.90 -27.72 -4.00
C ASP A 575 10.47 -27.94 -3.53
N TYR A 576 10.32 -28.54 -2.37
CA TYR A 576 9.03 -28.67 -1.72
C TYR A 576 9.13 -28.46 -0.22
N THR A 577 8.05 -27.95 0.34
CA THR A 577 7.87 -27.79 1.79
C THR A 577 6.51 -28.40 2.17
N VAL A 578 6.50 -29.24 3.19
CA VAL A 578 5.28 -29.79 3.80
C VAL A 578 5.32 -29.47 5.29
N GLY A 579 4.25 -28.90 5.80
CA GLY A 579 4.20 -28.47 7.20
C GLY A 579 2.81 -28.62 7.80
N LEU A 580 2.78 -28.73 9.11
CA LEU A 580 1.57 -28.74 9.93
C LEU A 580 1.73 -27.78 11.10
N THR A 581 0.72 -26.94 11.30
CA THR A 581 0.63 -26.05 12.45
C THR A 581 -0.55 -26.46 13.33
N VAL A 582 -0.31 -26.58 14.62
CA VAL A 582 -1.32 -26.75 15.66
C VAL A 582 -1.47 -25.42 16.38
N ASP A 583 -2.69 -24.95 16.53
CA ASP A 583 -3.02 -23.58 16.91
C ASP A 583 -4.08 -23.56 18.05
N PRO A 584 -3.70 -23.87 19.30
CA PRO A 584 -4.58 -23.69 20.45
C PRO A 584 -4.82 -22.21 20.74
N SER A 585 -6.08 -21.85 20.92
CA SER A 585 -6.51 -20.50 21.21
C SER A 585 -7.54 -20.45 22.34
N HIS A 586 -7.45 -19.41 23.15
CA HIS A 586 -8.40 -19.07 24.21
C HIS A 586 -8.90 -17.65 24.00
N SER A 587 -10.22 -17.49 23.96
CA SER A 587 -10.86 -16.20 23.81
C SER A 587 -11.90 -15.97 24.91
N THR A 588 -11.91 -14.76 25.46
CA THR A 588 -12.92 -14.30 26.40
C THR A 588 -13.49 -12.99 25.93
N SER A 589 -14.80 -12.84 26.07
CA SER A 589 -15.53 -11.60 25.81
C SER A 589 -16.50 -11.33 26.94
N GLU A 590 -16.48 -10.13 27.47
CA GLU A 590 -17.38 -9.64 28.48
C GLU A 590 -18.13 -8.44 27.92
N ASN A 591 -19.48 -8.49 27.98
CA ASN A 591 -20.33 -7.35 27.66
C ASN A 591 -20.88 -6.77 28.97
N PHE A 592 -20.87 -5.45 29.06
CA PHE A 592 -21.37 -4.76 30.25
C PHE A 592 -21.97 -3.40 29.89
N VAL A 593 -22.83 -2.93 30.77
CA VAL A 593 -23.40 -1.56 30.73
C VAL A 593 -23.18 -0.96 32.12
N GLY A 594 -22.45 0.17 32.16
CA GLY A 594 -21.91 0.67 33.43
C GLY A 594 -21.05 -0.40 34.10
N ASP A 595 -21.38 -0.76 35.35
CA ASP A 595 -20.67 -1.81 36.12
C ASP A 595 -21.36 -3.18 36.02
N THR A 596 -22.47 -3.31 35.29
CA THR A 596 -23.25 -4.56 35.21
C THR A 596 -22.80 -5.40 34.04
N VAL A 597 -22.28 -6.60 34.32
CA VAL A 597 -21.94 -7.60 33.29
C VAL A 597 -23.21 -8.24 32.77
N LEU A 598 -23.49 -8.06 31.49
CA LEU A 598 -24.66 -8.62 30.79
C LEU A 598 -24.38 -10.04 30.28
N SER A 599 -23.18 -10.27 29.78
CA SER A 599 -22.79 -11.60 29.28
C SER A 599 -21.29 -11.79 29.37
N LYS A 600 -20.88 -13.04 29.58
CA LYS A 600 -19.48 -13.47 29.51
C LYS A 600 -19.39 -14.73 28.68
N LEU A 601 -18.64 -14.66 27.60
CA LEU A 601 -18.36 -15.76 26.71
C LEU A 601 -16.88 -16.18 26.85
N SER A 602 -16.65 -17.48 27.00
CA SER A 602 -15.29 -18.05 27.02
C SER A 602 -15.23 -19.24 26.10
N ARG A 603 -14.20 -19.30 25.25
CA ARG A 603 -14.07 -20.36 24.25
C ARG A 603 -12.61 -20.81 24.11
N ASN A 604 -12.44 -22.15 24.09
CA ASN A 604 -11.17 -22.80 23.76
C ASN A 604 -11.32 -23.53 22.43
N VAL A 605 -10.36 -23.35 21.54
CA VAL A 605 -10.35 -24.00 20.22
C VAL A 605 -8.94 -24.42 19.87
N VAL A 606 -8.81 -25.61 19.26
CA VAL A 606 -7.56 -26.08 18.68
C VAL A 606 -7.75 -26.22 17.17
N ASN A 607 -6.96 -25.52 16.38
CA ASN A 607 -7.00 -25.55 14.95
C ASN A 607 -5.82 -26.32 14.37
N LEU A 608 -6.02 -26.93 13.20
CA LEU A 608 -4.97 -27.59 12.42
C LEU A 608 -4.85 -26.87 11.08
N SER A 609 -3.64 -26.50 10.70
CA SER A 609 -3.35 -25.74 9.48
C SER A 609 -2.23 -26.45 8.70
N PRO A 610 -2.56 -27.38 7.77
CA PRO A 610 -1.59 -27.99 6.88
C PRO A 610 -1.16 -27.01 5.80
N MET A 611 0.10 -27.13 5.36
CA MET A 611 0.61 -26.41 4.21
C MET A 611 1.47 -27.30 3.33
N VAL A 612 1.37 -27.09 2.02
CA VAL A 612 2.22 -27.74 1.01
C VAL A 612 2.64 -26.68 0.01
N ARG A 613 3.93 -26.59 -0.25
CA ARG A 613 4.50 -25.75 -1.30
C ARG A 613 5.36 -26.63 -2.20
N PHE A 614 5.21 -26.49 -3.49
CA PHE A 614 5.98 -27.20 -4.49
C PHE A 614 6.38 -26.23 -5.60
N ASN A 615 7.68 -26.13 -5.88
CA ASN A 615 8.23 -25.37 -6.97
C ASN A 615 8.98 -26.33 -7.90
N TYR A 616 8.73 -26.25 -9.21
CA TYR A 616 9.44 -26.98 -10.22
C TYR A 616 10.03 -26.05 -11.27
N LYS A 617 11.32 -26.12 -11.50
CA LYS A 617 12.07 -25.35 -12.50
C LYS A 617 12.34 -26.24 -13.72
N PHE A 618 11.57 -26.08 -14.79
CA PHE A 618 11.82 -26.76 -16.05
C PHE A 618 13.17 -26.33 -16.63
N ASP A 619 13.42 -25.01 -16.56
CA ASP A 619 14.69 -24.35 -16.90
C ASP A 619 14.79 -23.02 -16.11
N LYS A 620 15.84 -22.21 -16.38
CA LYS A 620 16.07 -20.91 -15.70
C LYS A 620 14.97 -19.87 -15.91
N ARG A 621 14.03 -20.09 -16.83
CA ARG A 621 13.02 -19.14 -17.28
C ARG A 621 11.60 -19.72 -17.34
N THR A 622 11.48 -20.99 -17.01
CA THR A 622 10.18 -21.71 -16.98
C THR A 622 10.05 -22.39 -15.64
N ASN A 623 9.05 -22.00 -14.86
CA ASN A 623 8.77 -22.59 -13.56
C ASN A 623 7.28 -22.81 -13.32
N LEU A 624 6.97 -23.74 -12.43
CA LEU A 624 5.66 -24.04 -11.89
C LEU A 624 5.74 -23.95 -10.37
N ARG A 625 4.85 -23.15 -9.76
CA ARG A 625 4.65 -23.09 -8.31
C ARG A 625 3.25 -23.54 -7.96
N ILE A 626 3.14 -24.42 -6.96
CA ILE A 626 1.89 -24.87 -6.38
C ILE A 626 1.97 -24.63 -4.88
N ASN A 627 1.02 -23.88 -4.33
CA ASN A 627 0.89 -23.65 -2.90
C ASN A 627 -0.51 -24.07 -2.46
N TYR A 628 -0.58 -24.92 -1.45
CA TYR A 628 -1.81 -25.26 -0.75
C TYR A 628 -1.67 -24.88 0.71
N ARG A 629 -2.73 -24.29 1.28
CA ARG A 629 -2.78 -23.94 2.68
C ARG A 629 -4.19 -24.09 3.25
N GLY A 630 -4.31 -24.89 4.31
CA GLY A 630 -5.50 -24.92 5.14
C GLY A 630 -5.42 -23.86 6.25
N ARG A 631 -6.47 -23.10 6.46
CA ARG A 631 -6.52 -22.06 7.51
C ARG A 631 -7.84 -22.12 8.25
N THR A 632 -7.77 -22.07 9.57
CA THR A 632 -8.96 -21.88 10.41
C THR A 632 -9.06 -20.41 10.82
N ARG A 633 -10.26 -19.85 10.71
CA ARG A 633 -10.61 -18.53 11.19
C ARG A 633 -11.71 -18.63 12.22
N GLN A 634 -11.47 -18.09 13.40
CA GLN A 634 -12.48 -17.98 14.44
C GLN A 634 -13.52 -16.92 14.09
N PRO A 635 -14.80 -17.11 14.49
CA PRO A 635 -15.77 -16.04 14.47
C PRO A 635 -15.25 -14.85 15.29
N SER A 636 -15.53 -13.62 14.84
CA SER A 636 -15.23 -12.42 15.63
C SER A 636 -16.12 -12.37 16.88
N MET A 637 -15.68 -11.64 17.91
CA MET A 637 -16.48 -11.49 19.12
C MET A 637 -17.83 -10.82 18.83
N THR A 638 -17.88 -9.85 17.93
CA THR A 638 -19.12 -9.22 17.46
C THR A 638 -20.08 -10.23 16.83
N GLN A 639 -19.55 -11.18 16.06
CA GLN A 639 -20.35 -12.25 15.46
C GLN A 639 -20.89 -13.25 16.48
N LEU A 640 -20.22 -13.40 17.62
CA LEU A 640 -20.61 -14.34 18.69
C LEU A 640 -21.52 -13.73 19.75
N GLN A 641 -21.54 -12.41 19.89
CA GLN A 641 -22.26 -11.70 20.95
C GLN A 641 -23.77 -11.69 20.70
N PRO A 642 -24.61 -12.36 21.52
CA PRO A 642 -26.05 -12.37 21.35
C PRO A 642 -26.73 -11.10 21.88
N VAL A 643 -26.13 -9.95 21.61
CA VAL A 643 -26.64 -8.62 22.01
C VAL A 643 -26.92 -7.82 20.74
N ALA A 644 -28.21 -7.43 20.57
CA ALA A 644 -28.61 -6.68 19.39
C ALA A 644 -27.96 -5.30 19.34
N ASP A 645 -27.40 -4.92 18.21
CA ASP A 645 -27.02 -3.54 17.92
C ASP A 645 -28.23 -2.82 17.31
N ILE A 646 -28.81 -1.95 18.09
CA ILE A 646 -30.02 -1.17 17.75
C ILE A 646 -29.69 0.31 17.47
N SER A 647 -28.41 0.62 17.26
CA SER A 647 -27.98 1.99 16.95
C SER A 647 -28.54 2.51 15.62
N ASP A 648 -28.93 1.61 14.72
CA ASP A 648 -29.83 1.88 13.60
C ASP A 648 -31.12 1.07 13.80
N PRO A 649 -32.22 1.69 14.19
CA PRO A 649 -33.45 0.97 14.46
C PRO A 649 -34.05 0.21 13.28
N LEU A 650 -33.74 0.67 12.05
CA LEU A 650 -34.16 -0.02 10.82
C LEU A 650 -33.27 -1.20 10.43
N ASN A 651 -32.03 -1.22 10.92
CA ASN A 651 -31.05 -2.24 10.59
C ASN A 651 -30.35 -2.78 11.84
N THR A 652 -31.05 -3.60 12.62
CA THR A 652 -30.45 -4.21 13.82
C THR A 652 -29.53 -5.37 13.48
N THR A 653 -28.45 -5.52 14.23
CA THR A 653 -27.51 -6.66 14.07
C THR A 653 -27.33 -7.36 15.41
N MET A 654 -27.37 -8.69 15.40
CA MET A 654 -27.17 -9.53 16.59
C MET A 654 -26.21 -10.68 16.27
N GLY A 655 -25.26 -10.95 17.15
CA GLY A 655 -24.34 -12.08 17.00
C GLY A 655 -25.01 -13.43 17.32
N ASN A 656 -24.37 -14.52 16.88
CA ASN A 656 -24.79 -15.89 17.15
C ASN A 656 -23.65 -16.63 17.90
N PRO A 657 -23.85 -17.01 19.17
CA PRO A 657 -22.84 -17.70 19.96
C PRO A 657 -22.51 -19.11 19.49
N ASP A 658 -23.40 -19.74 18.70
CA ASP A 658 -23.26 -21.12 18.21
C ASP A 658 -22.40 -21.25 16.96
N LEU A 659 -21.84 -20.16 16.45
CA LEU A 659 -21.00 -20.15 15.26
C LEU A 659 -19.79 -21.06 15.40
N LYS A 660 -19.56 -21.87 14.39
CA LYS A 660 -18.36 -22.72 14.24
C LYS A 660 -17.25 -21.94 13.56
N PRO A 661 -15.98 -22.30 13.83
CA PRO A 661 -14.86 -21.75 13.05
C PRO A 661 -14.99 -22.06 11.56
N THR A 662 -14.62 -21.10 10.75
CA THR A 662 -14.49 -21.26 9.30
C THR A 662 -13.16 -21.95 8.99
N TYR A 663 -13.18 -22.92 8.06
CA TYR A 663 -11.96 -23.52 7.52
C TYR A 663 -11.86 -23.25 6.04
N THR A 664 -10.78 -22.56 5.63
CA THR A 664 -10.53 -22.19 4.25
C THR A 664 -9.40 -23.03 3.67
N ASN A 665 -9.64 -23.65 2.53
CA ASN A 665 -8.65 -24.34 1.71
C ASN A 665 -8.24 -23.41 0.57
N ASP A 666 -7.01 -22.91 0.61
CA ASP A 666 -6.44 -22.02 -0.40
C ASP A 666 -5.51 -22.83 -1.32
N LEU A 667 -5.76 -22.84 -2.62
CA LEU A 667 -4.90 -23.43 -3.64
C LEU A 667 -4.46 -22.33 -4.62
N PHE A 668 -3.16 -22.14 -4.73
CA PHE A 668 -2.56 -21.24 -5.69
C PHE A 668 -1.62 -22.00 -6.61
N ILE A 669 -1.80 -21.83 -7.93
CA ILE A 669 -0.93 -22.41 -8.96
C ILE A 669 -0.46 -21.28 -9.85
N ARG A 670 0.87 -21.19 -10.09
CA ARG A 670 1.48 -20.26 -11.03
C ARG A 670 2.43 -20.99 -11.97
N PHE A 671 2.15 -20.90 -13.25
CA PHE A 671 3.06 -21.31 -14.31
C PHE A 671 3.57 -20.06 -15.02
N GLN A 672 4.87 -19.96 -15.24
CA GLN A 672 5.47 -18.87 -15.98
C GLN A 672 6.53 -19.40 -16.94
N LYS A 673 6.59 -18.79 -18.14
CA LYS A 673 7.57 -19.11 -19.18
C LYS A 673 7.99 -17.83 -19.90
N PHE A 674 9.29 -17.65 -20.05
CA PHE A 674 9.85 -16.58 -20.85
C PHE A 674 10.81 -17.14 -21.91
N VAL A 675 10.58 -16.74 -23.18
CA VAL A 675 11.40 -17.14 -24.34
C VAL A 675 12.15 -15.91 -24.85
N PRO A 676 13.45 -15.73 -24.54
CA PRO A 676 14.20 -14.50 -24.84
C PRO A 676 14.31 -14.19 -26.32
N ASP A 677 14.62 -15.20 -27.13
CA ASP A 677 14.84 -15.02 -28.56
C ASP A 677 13.58 -14.49 -29.28
N LYS A 678 12.43 -14.87 -28.77
CA LYS A 678 11.11 -14.41 -29.25
C LYS A 678 10.55 -13.26 -28.43
N GLN A 679 11.22 -12.88 -27.32
CA GLN A 679 10.74 -11.89 -26.34
C GLN A 679 9.29 -12.17 -25.88
N THR A 680 8.94 -13.45 -25.79
CA THR A 680 7.59 -13.91 -25.45
C THR A 680 7.52 -14.27 -23.97
N ALA A 681 6.57 -13.69 -23.26
CA ALA A 681 6.25 -14.03 -21.87
C ALA A 681 4.86 -14.64 -21.79
N LEU A 682 4.73 -15.74 -21.06
CA LEU A 682 3.46 -16.36 -20.70
C LEU A 682 3.44 -16.57 -19.18
N MET A 683 2.37 -16.11 -18.53
CA MET A 683 2.10 -16.42 -17.13
C MET A 683 0.65 -16.86 -17.00
N VAL A 684 0.45 -18.00 -16.33
CA VAL A 684 -0.87 -18.54 -15.98
C VAL A 684 -0.94 -18.62 -14.47
N MET A 685 -1.96 -18.03 -13.88
CA MET A 685 -2.22 -18.08 -12.44
C MET A 685 -3.62 -18.61 -12.20
N LEU A 686 -3.75 -19.54 -11.27
CA LEU A 686 -5.01 -20.05 -10.77
C LEU A 686 -5.03 -19.88 -9.25
N ASN A 687 -6.08 -19.26 -8.74
CA ASN A 687 -6.40 -19.22 -7.32
C ASN A 687 -7.76 -19.93 -7.14
N PHE A 688 -7.84 -20.79 -6.14
CA PHE A 688 -9.07 -21.47 -5.79
C PHE A 688 -9.20 -21.56 -4.28
N ASP A 689 -10.28 -20.96 -3.76
CA ASP A 689 -10.62 -20.94 -2.35
C ASP A 689 -11.90 -21.74 -2.13
N TYR A 690 -11.88 -22.71 -1.24
CA TYR A 690 -13.05 -23.46 -0.80
C TYR A 690 -13.23 -23.32 0.70
N VAL A 691 -14.42 -22.88 1.12
CA VAL A 691 -14.70 -22.52 2.51
C VAL A 691 -15.69 -23.52 3.13
N ILE A 692 -15.26 -24.08 4.26
CA ILE A 692 -16.08 -24.97 5.09
C ILE A 692 -16.54 -24.17 6.32
N ASN A 693 -17.83 -24.31 6.69
CA ASN A 693 -18.47 -23.56 7.77
C ASN A 693 -18.28 -22.04 7.61
N ASP A 694 -18.44 -21.53 6.39
CA ASP A 694 -18.33 -20.10 6.17
C ASP A 694 -19.37 -19.33 6.98
N ILE A 695 -18.95 -18.21 7.58
CA ILE A 695 -19.83 -17.37 8.40
C ILE A 695 -20.44 -16.31 7.51
N VAL A 696 -21.73 -16.41 7.29
CA VAL A 696 -22.47 -15.53 6.40
C VAL A 696 -23.56 -14.76 7.16
N ASN A 697 -23.97 -13.64 6.59
CA ASN A 697 -25.10 -12.89 7.12
C ASN A 697 -26.39 -13.65 6.85
N LYS A 698 -27.25 -13.68 7.87
CA LYS A 698 -28.62 -14.14 7.82
C LYS A 698 -29.51 -12.94 8.07
N SER A 699 -30.17 -12.44 7.03
CA SER A 699 -31.01 -11.26 7.10
C SER A 699 -32.49 -11.65 7.17
N VAL A 700 -33.22 -11.12 8.15
CA VAL A 700 -34.65 -11.30 8.30
C VAL A 700 -35.33 -9.91 8.20
N TYR A 701 -36.25 -9.80 7.28
CA TYR A 701 -37.05 -8.60 7.12
C TYR A 701 -38.35 -8.71 7.93
N VAL A 702 -38.63 -7.71 8.74
CA VAL A 702 -39.77 -7.75 9.68
C VAL A 702 -41.03 -7.17 8.99
N GLY A 703 -41.82 -8.06 8.38
CA GLY A 703 -43.06 -7.66 7.72
C GLY A 703 -42.91 -6.46 6.76
N ASN A 704 -43.91 -5.57 6.75
CA ASN A 704 -43.91 -4.36 5.91
C ASN A 704 -43.30 -3.13 6.61
N THR A 705 -42.55 -3.34 7.70
CA THR A 705 -41.99 -2.24 8.52
C THR A 705 -40.79 -1.54 7.95
N GLY A 706 -40.14 -2.15 6.94
CA GLY A 706 -38.84 -1.72 6.46
C GLY A 706 -37.68 -2.07 7.42
N LYS A 707 -37.95 -2.68 8.57
CA LYS A 707 -36.94 -3.13 9.53
C LYS A 707 -36.26 -4.41 9.04
N LYS A 708 -34.94 -4.45 9.17
CA LYS A 708 -34.12 -5.60 8.84
C LYS A 708 -33.29 -6.01 10.05
N MET A 709 -33.44 -7.26 10.46
CA MET A 709 -32.58 -7.89 11.46
C MET A 709 -31.52 -8.74 10.76
N THR A 710 -30.27 -8.54 11.11
CA THR A 710 -29.14 -9.33 10.59
C THR A 710 -28.51 -10.11 11.73
N THR A 711 -28.35 -11.41 11.55
CA THR A 711 -27.55 -12.30 12.39
C THR A 711 -26.53 -13.04 11.54
N TYR A 712 -25.82 -13.99 12.12
CA TYR A 712 -24.80 -14.77 11.44
C TYR A 712 -25.12 -16.27 11.53
N ASP A 713 -24.78 -17.01 10.49
CA ASP A 713 -24.92 -18.47 10.47
C ASP A 713 -23.77 -19.11 9.69
N ASN A 714 -23.52 -20.39 9.92
CA ASN A 714 -22.54 -21.15 9.15
C ASN A 714 -23.15 -21.79 7.92
N VAL A 715 -22.48 -21.70 6.78
CA VAL A 715 -22.90 -22.34 5.53
C VAL A 715 -21.72 -23.03 4.86
N ASN A 716 -22.00 -24.14 4.15
CA ASN A 716 -21.03 -24.84 3.32
C ASN A 716 -21.31 -24.60 1.84
N GLY A 717 -20.27 -24.76 1.03
CA GLY A 717 -20.35 -24.69 -0.42
C GLY A 717 -20.02 -23.31 -0.99
N ASN A 718 -19.42 -22.43 -0.19
CA ASN A 718 -18.82 -21.18 -0.67
C ASN A 718 -17.45 -21.48 -1.26
N TYR A 719 -17.24 -21.04 -2.49
CA TYR A 719 -15.96 -21.13 -3.17
C TYR A 719 -15.79 -20.01 -4.19
N ASN A 720 -14.55 -19.67 -4.43
CA ASN A 720 -14.14 -18.70 -5.41
C ASN A 720 -12.95 -19.25 -6.20
N GLY A 721 -13.05 -19.23 -7.52
CA GLY A 721 -11.98 -19.61 -8.41
C GLY A 721 -11.69 -18.50 -9.40
N ASN A 722 -10.41 -18.16 -9.62
CA ASN A 722 -10.04 -17.28 -10.69
C ASN A 722 -8.81 -17.81 -11.44
N ILE A 723 -8.87 -17.72 -12.76
CA ILE A 723 -7.74 -17.99 -13.64
C ILE A 723 -7.38 -16.72 -14.38
N ARG A 724 -6.08 -16.45 -14.49
CA ARG A 724 -5.53 -15.32 -15.25
C ARG A 724 -4.45 -15.82 -16.16
N VAL A 725 -4.49 -15.35 -17.40
CA VAL A 725 -3.49 -15.63 -18.41
C VAL A 725 -2.94 -14.30 -18.89
N LEU A 726 -1.65 -14.10 -18.68
CA LEU A 726 -0.90 -12.97 -19.20
C LEU A 726 -0.03 -13.46 -20.35
N PHE A 727 -0.19 -12.87 -21.51
CA PHE A 727 0.56 -13.20 -22.69
C PHE A 727 1.11 -11.93 -23.34
N ASN A 728 2.42 -11.92 -23.54
CA ASN A 728 3.10 -10.84 -24.23
C ASN A 728 4.00 -11.41 -25.32
N THR A 729 3.90 -10.91 -26.53
CA THR A 729 4.79 -11.29 -27.63
C THR A 729 4.91 -10.18 -28.68
N PRO A 730 6.12 -9.82 -29.15
CA PRO A 730 6.28 -8.96 -30.31
C PRO A 730 5.95 -9.73 -31.60
N LEU A 731 5.40 -9.04 -32.59
CA LEU A 731 5.20 -9.58 -33.94
C LEU A 731 6.52 -9.65 -34.71
N LYS A 732 6.54 -10.36 -35.85
CA LYS A 732 7.75 -10.61 -36.66
C LYS A 732 8.54 -9.33 -37.01
N ASN A 733 7.88 -8.22 -37.26
CA ASN A 733 8.51 -6.95 -37.58
C ASN A 733 8.99 -6.15 -36.35
N ARG A 734 8.76 -6.65 -35.13
CA ARG A 734 9.07 -6.00 -33.84
C ARG A 734 8.57 -4.54 -33.68
N ARG A 735 7.74 -4.06 -34.62
CA ARG A 735 7.10 -2.73 -34.50
C ARG A 735 5.80 -2.78 -33.73
N PHE A 736 5.22 -3.96 -33.63
CA PHE A 736 3.98 -4.22 -32.90
C PHE A 736 4.20 -5.34 -31.91
N SER A 737 3.55 -5.24 -30.76
CA SER A 737 3.47 -6.31 -29.77
C SER A 737 2.01 -6.60 -29.43
N ILE A 738 1.75 -7.84 -29.05
CA ILE A 738 0.47 -8.27 -28.50
C ILE A 738 0.67 -8.40 -27.01
N ASN A 739 -0.09 -7.63 -26.25
CA ASN A 739 -0.19 -7.73 -24.80
C ASN A 739 -1.63 -8.10 -24.49
N SER A 740 -1.85 -9.29 -23.94
CA SER A 740 -3.18 -9.77 -23.58
C SER A 740 -3.17 -10.17 -22.10
N MET A 741 -4.22 -9.76 -21.40
CA MET A 741 -4.56 -10.27 -20.08
C MET A 741 -5.99 -10.78 -20.12
N THR A 742 -6.15 -12.08 -20.02
CA THR A 742 -7.46 -12.74 -19.92
C THR A 742 -7.70 -13.19 -18.49
N MET A 743 -8.83 -12.84 -17.91
CA MET A 743 -9.25 -13.27 -16.58
C MET A 743 -10.63 -13.91 -16.64
N ALA A 744 -10.77 -15.05 -15.99
CA ALA A 744 -12.06 -15.65 -15.67
C ALA A 744 -12.15 -15.84 -14.16
N SER A 745 -13.22 -15.35 -13.55
CA SER A 745 -13.50 -15.52 -12.12
C SER A 745 -14.90 -16.09 -11.95
N TYR A 746 -15.02 -17.12 -11.13
CA TYR A 746 -16.30 -17.70 -10.77
C TYR A 746 -16.41 -17.81 -9.26
N ALA A 747 -17.48 -17.28 -8.69
CA ALA A 747 -17.78 -17.33 -7.27
C ALA A 747 -19.18 -17.92 -7.03
N ASN A 748 -19.26 -18.80 -6.03
CA ASN A 748 -20.51 -19.34 -5.50
C ASN A 748 -20.62 -18.90 -4.04
N ASN A 749 -21.54 -17.97 -3.76
CA ASN A 749 -21.74 -17.38 -2.44
C ASN A 749 -23.14 -17.75 -1.95
N ASN A 750 -23.21 -18.48 -0.86
CA ASN A 750 -24.44 -18.80 -0.16
C ASN A 750 -24.64 -17.84 1.02
N GLY A 751 -25.87 -17.51 1.31
CA GLY A 751 -26.29 -16.71 2.45
C GLY A 751 -27.73 -17.09 2.82
N PHE A 752 -28.36 -16.30 3.70
CA PHE A 752 -29.74 -16.53 4.11
C PHE A 752 -30.54 -15.22 4.05
N ILE A 753 -31.75 -15.30 3.52
CA ILE A 753 -32.75 -14.22 3.53
C ILE A 753 -34.07 -14.84 4.02
N ASN A 754 -34.66 -14.28 5.07
CA ASN A 754 -35.88 -14.78 5.71
C ASN A 754 -35.83 -16.28 6.02
N ASP A 755 -34.69 -16.74 6.58
CA ASP A 755 -34.39 -18.16 6.90
C ASP A 755 -34.21 -19.10 5.68
N GLU A 756 -34.42 -18.61 4.47
CA GLU A 756 -34.19 -19.38 3.25
C GLU A 756 -32.77 -19.20 2.74
N LYS A 757 -32.16 -20.30 2.27
CA LYS A 757 -30.84 -20.27 1.67
C LYS A 757 -30.89 -19.54 0.33
N ASN A 758 -30.12 -18.47 0.22
CA ASN A 758 -29.92 -17.72 -1.02
C ASN A 758 -28.53 -17.99 -1.57
N THR A 759 -28.45 -18.33 -2.87
CA THR A 759 -27.20 -18.62 -3.55
C THR A 759 -26.97 -17.61 -4.67
N ASN A 760 -25.86 -16.89 -4.59
CA ASN A 760 -25.43 -15.95 -5.62
C ASN A 760 -24.22 -16.54 -6.38
N LYS A 761 -24.35 -16.68 -7.70
CA LYS A 761 -23.31 -17.20 -8.60
C LYS A 761 -22.85 -16.08 -9.53
N ASN A 762 -21.59 -15.71 -9.45
CA ASN A 762 -21.00 -14.66 -10.25
C ASN A 762 -19.95 -15.23 -11.20
N LEU A 763 -20.09 -14.94 -12.48
CA LEU A 763 -19.06 -15.20 -13.50
C LEU A 763 -18.60 -13.87 -14.09
N ILE A 764 -17.30 -13.60 -14.00
CA ILE A 764 -16.67 -12.41 -14.57
C ILE A 764 -15.64 -12.89 -15.59
N LEU A 765 -15.76 -12.40 -16.82
CA LEU A 765 -14.79 -12.60 -17.89
C LEU A 765 -14.27 -11.24 -18.30
N MET A 766 -12.96 -11.09 -18.37
CA MET A 766 -12.30 -9.84 -18.76
C MET A 766 -11.14 -10.16 -19.71
N GLU A 767 -10.98 -9.33 -20.71
CA GLU A 767 -9.84 -9.33 -21.60
C GLU A 767 -9.38 -7.91 -21.92
#